data_553797abdc31cfe02d0cf12426a9e2a8
#
_entry.id   553797abdc31cfe02d0cf12426a9e2a8
#
_cell.length_a   1.000
_cell.length_b   1.000
_cell.length_c   1.000
_cell.angle_alpha   90.00
_cell.angle_beta   90.00
_cell.angle_gamma   90.00
#
_symmetry.space_group_name_H-M   'P 1'
#
loop_
_entity.id
_entity.type
_entity.pdbx_description
1 polymer ?
#
loop_
_entity_poly.entity_id
_entity_poly.type
_entity_poly.pdbx_seq_one_letter_code
_entity_poly.pdbx_strand_id
1 'polypeptide(L)'
;MQSTQRVIKRDGSSELYHPFKIEDAIRKAYESVQLSVNEDVITKVLFQIVYKGIFEVEKIQDLIEEELHKSGAFSVMKSFITYRFLHKMQREHILGLDEDTTYVNSTQSVEEYIQKSDWRVNANANTGYSNAGLVNNLAGKVIANFWLDKVYAPHEGAAHRNGDIHIHDLDCLTGYCAGWSLRALLNEGFNGVRGRVESAPPRHLREALGQMANFLGILQSEWAGAQAFSSFDTYLAPYVFIDALPFSEVKKAIRGFVYNLNVPARWGQSPFTNVTIDWVVPEDLREQFPTYRDHHLFEEITETVHHQRKLHERGKRLLKELTYGDFKKEMNIINRAFYEVMTEGDEGGQPFTFPIPTVNITEDFDWYGENTDILFENTAKIGSSYFQNFIGSQYIRNDVGELIENPHAYKPGAVRSMCCRLQLDLRELLKRGNGLFGSAEMTGSIGVVTINMARLGYLYKNDYEGLIQALDRLLEIAYSTLEKKRRFVQDMFDRGLYPYTARYLKDFRNHFSTIGVNGMNEMLRNFTEDNENISGSYGIDMVKNILDHLRDQMRFFQEESGNLYNLEATPAEGTTYRFAKEDKKRYPEILQAGEGEHIYYTNSSQLPVSFTDDPFEALSLQDELQCRYTGGTVLHLYMNERLSSGEACRAMVKNIITNFRLPYITVTPTFSICPHHGYLSGEYEFCPKCDEQIVSQYQHKENA
;
A
#
# COMPACT_ATOMS: atom_id res chain seq x y z
N MET A 1 -30.97 -3.56 -43.93
CA MET A 1 -29.57 -3.99 -44.11
C MET A 1 -28.75 -3.33 -43.03
N GLN A 2 -28.33 -4.06 -42.02
CA GLN A 2 -27.38 -3.54 -41.02
C GLN A 2 -26.04 -3.33 -41.75
N SER A 3 -25.55 -2.11 -41.75
CA SER A 3 -24.29 -1.73 -42.37
C SER A 3 -23.16 -2.44 -41.64
N THR A 4 -22.41 -3.28 -42.33
CA THR A 4 -21.16 -3.91 -41.85
C THR A 4 -19.98 -2.95 -41.88
N GLN A 5 -20.21 -1.66 -42.11
CA GLN A 5 -19.20 -0.64 -42.25
C GLN A 5 -18.64 -0.25 -40.84
N ARG A 6 -17.35 -0.03 -40.77
CA ARG A 6 -16.65 0.33 -39.53
C ARG A 6 -16.04 1.73 -39.64
N VAL A 7 -16.15 2.49 -38.59
CA VAL A 7 -15.54 3.82 -38.44
C VAL A 7 -14.20 3.69 -37.76
N ILE A 8 -13.18 4.32 -38.33
CA ILE A 8 -11.84 4.41 -37.75
C ILE A 8 -11.85 5.60 -36.80
N LYS A 9 -11.55 5.31 -35.54
CA LYS A 9 -11.38 6.31 -34.48
C LYS A 9 -10.00 6.98 -34.56
N ARG A 10 -9.83 8.04 -33.78
CA ARG A 10 -8.57 8.81 -33.71
C ARG A 10 -7.38 8.01 -33.17
N ASP A 11 -7.64 7.04 -32.30
CA ASP A 11 -6.64 6.12 -31.74
C ASP A 11 -6.30 4.93 -32.66
N GLY A 12 -6.85 4.93 -33.89
CA GLY A 12 -6.67 3.84 -34.84
C GLY A 12 -7.62 2.64 -34.63
N SER A 13 -8.37 2.59 -33.53
CA SER A 13 -9.37 1.56 -33.30
C SER A 13 -10.56 1.71 -34.23
N SER A 14 -11.35 0.65 -34.41
CA SER A 14 -12.53 0.69 -35.28
C SER A 14 -13.77 0.17 -34.59
N GLU A 15 -14.89 0.89 -34.74
CA GLU A 15 -16.20 0.46 -34.27
C GLU A 15 -17.23 0.40 -35.44
N LEU A 16 -18.36 -0.24 -35.20
CA LEU A 16 -19.46 -0.25 -36.19
C LEU A 16 -19.94 1.18 -36.44
N TYR A 17 -20.29 1.47 -37.71
CA TYR A 17 -20.88 2.74 -38.08
C TYR A 17 -22.30 2.89 -37.52
N HIS A 18 -22.50 3.89 -36.68
CA HIS A 18 -23.75 4.22 -36.04
C HIS A 18 -24.24 5.60 -36.47
N PRO A 19 -25.13 5.72 -37.48
CA PRO A 19 -25.61 7.02 -37.97
C PRO A 19 -26.21 7.90 -36.89
N PHE A 20 -26.87 7.33 -35.90
CA PHE A 20 -27.52 8.07 -34.81
C PHE A 20 -26.52 8.88 -33.95
N LYS A 21 -25.24 8.46 -33.80
CA LYS A 21 -24.24 9.22 -33.11
C LYS A 21 -23.91 10.55 -33.80
N ILE A 22 -23.95 10.55 -35.12
CA ILE A 22 -23.70 11.73 -35.94
C ILE A 22 -24.89 12.67 -35.87
N GLU A 23 -26.08 12.10 -36.03
CA GLU A 23 -27.36 12.81 -35.91
C GLU A 23 -27.47 13.50 -34.54
N ASP A 24 -27.23 12.77 -33.44
CA ASP A 24 -27.28 13.30 -32.08
C ASP A 24 -26.28 14.46 -31.88
N ALA A 25 -25.06 14.34 -32.42
CA ALA A 25 -24.06 15.40 -32.33
C ALA A 25 -24.49 16.69 -33.06
N ILE A 26 -25.12 16.55 -34.22
CA ILE A 26 -25.66 17.71 -34.97
C ILE A 26 -26.85 18.32 -34.22
N ARG A 27 -27.81 17.49 -33.73
CA ARG A 27 -28.95 17.97 -32.94
C ARG A 27 -28.52 18.75 -31.71
N LYS A 28 -27.60 18.24 -30.94
CA LYS A 28 -27.02 18.93 -29.76
C LYS A 28 -26.40 20.29 -30.12
N ALA A 29 -25.76 20.41 -31.29
CA ALA A 29 -25.23 21.68 -31.74
C ALA A 29 -26.34 22.71 -32.03
N TYR A 30 -27.46 22.29 -32.61
CA TYR A 30 -28.64 23.17 -32.81
C TYR A 30 -29.28 23.55 -31.47
N GLU A 31 -29.47 22.60 -30.57
CA GLU A 31 -30.04 22.82 -29.24
C GLU A 31 -29.19 23.81 -28.43
N SER A 32 -27.87 23.71 -28.49
CA SER A 32 -26.97 24.59 -27.73
C SER A 32 -27.08 26.06 -28.09
N VAL A 33 -27.56 26.38 -29.31
CA VAL A 33 -27.83 27.73 -29.79
C VAL A 33 -29.31 28.05 -29.85
N GLN A 34 -30.17 27.19 -29.29
CA GLN A 34 -31.63 27.33 -29.22
C GLN A 34 -32.30 27.54 -30.60
N LEU A 35 -31.78 26.86 -31.63
CA LEU A 35 -32.35 26.90 -32.98
C LEU A 35 -33.02 25.55 -33.29
N SER A 36 -34.10 25.61 -34.15
CA SER A 36 -34.74 24.42 -34.66
C SER A 36 -33.80 23.65 -35.57
N VAL A 37 -33.77 22.30 -35.40
CA VAL A 37 -32.92 21.40 -36.17
C VAL A 37 -33.28 21.44 -37.65
N ASN A 38 -32.30 21.58 -38.53
CA ASN A 38 -32.45 21.47 -39.95
C ASN A 38 -32.20 20.02 -40.40
N GLU A 39 -33.26 19.25 -40.60
CA GLU A 39 -33.21 17.83 -40.97
C GLU A 39 -32.53 17.60 -42.32
N ASP A 40 -32.57 18.57 -43.27
CA ASP A 40 -31.89 18.45 -44.55
C ASP A 40 -30.37 18.38 -44.39
N VAL A 41 -29.80 19.07 -43.40
CA VAL A 41 -28.35 19.03 -43.10
C VAL A 41 -27.96 17.65 -42.61
N ILE A 42 -28.73 17.08 -41.67
CA ILE A 42 -28.48 15.73 -41.15
C ILE A 42 -28.54 14.69 -42.28
N THR A 43 -29.61 14.75 -43.08
CA THR A 43 -29.80 13.83 -44.21
C THR A 43 -28.65 13.92 -45.21
N LYS A 44 -28.22 15.12 -45.56
CA LYS A 44 -27.09 15.32 -46.49
C LYS A 44 -25.79 14.79 -45.93
N VAL A 45 -25.48 15.06 -44.66
CA VAL A 45 -24.27 14.56 -44.01
C VAL A 45 -24.24 13.01 -44.01
N LEU A 46 -25.30 12.39 -43.55
CA LEU A 46 -25.39 10.92 -43.52
C LEU A 46 -25.30 10.28 -44.93
N PHE A 47 -25.95 10.90 -45.89
CA PHE A 47 -25.85 10.45 -47.30
C PHE A 47 -24.42 10.57 -47.85
N GLN A 48 -23.75 11.72 -47.63
CA GLN A 48 -22.39 11.92 -48.13
C GLN A 48 -21.36 11.01 -47.49
N ILE A 49 -21.50 10.69 -46.17
CA ILE A 49 -20.63 9.74 -45.48
C ILE A 49 -20.65 8.39 -46.20
N VAL A 50 -21.83 7.88 -46.44
CA VAL A 50 -22.00 6.57 -47.10
C VAL A 50 -21.60 6.63 -48.58
N TYR A 51 -22.02 7.67 -49.31
CA TYR A 51 -21.77 7.83 -50.75
C TYR A 51 -20.30 8.02 -51.09
N LYS A 52 -19.57 8.83 -50.27
CA LYS A 52 -18.13 9.10 -50.47
C LYS A 52 -17.23 8.08 -49.74
N GLY A 53 -17.80 7.15 -48.98
CA GLY A 53 -17.02 6.17 -48.17
C GLY A 53 -16.18 6.81 -47.07
N ILE A 54 -16.69 7.86 -46.44
CA ILE A 54 -15.99 8.59 -45.36
C ILE A 54 -16.24 7.92 -44.01
N PHE A 55 -15.30 7.11 -43.55
CA PHE A 55 -15.43 6.36 -42.29
C PHE A 55 -14.30 6.66 -41.29
N GLU A 56 -13.68 7.82 -41.36
CA GLU A 56 -12.77 8.32 -40.37
C GLU A 56 -13.43 9.46 -39.57
N VAL A 57 -13.38 9.40 -38.22
CA VAL A 57 -14.07 10.35 -37.34
C VAL A 57 -13.73 11.80 -37.64
N GLU A 58 -12.45 12.13 -37.90
CA GLU A 58 -12.06 13.51 -38.23
C GLU A 58 -12.68 14.00 -39.53
N LYS A 59 -12.64 13.16 -40.58
CA LYS A 59 -13.23 13.49 -41.90
C LYS A 59 -14.75 13.60 -41.83
N ILE A 60 -15.41 12.81 -40.95
CA ILE A 60 -16.85 12.94 -40.69
C ILE A 60 -17.17 14.30 -40.06
N GLN A 61 -16.33 14.75 -39.09
CA GLN A 61 -16.54 16.04 -38.42
C GLN A 61 -16.30 17.21 -39.39
N ASP A 62 -15.26 17.13 -40.23
CA ASP A 62 -15.01 18.14 -41.27
C ASP A 62 -16.19 18.25 -42.23
N LEU A 63 -16.79 17.13 -42.62
CA LEU A 63 -17.98 17.11 -43.45
C LEU A 63 -19.22 17.76 -42.79
N ILE A 64 -19.39 17.53 -41.47
CA ILE A 64 -20.45 18.19 -40.71
C ILE A 64 -20.29 19.70 -40.74
N GLU A 65 -19.06 20.20 -40.48
CA GLU A 65 -18.74 21.61 -40.49
C GLU A 65 -18.98 22.23 -41.87
N GLU A 66 -18.58 21.53 -42.92
CA GLU A 66 -18.82 21.95 -44.32
C GLU A 66 -20.30 22.06 -44.67
N GLU A 67 -21.12 21.10 -44.29
CA GLU A 67 -22.56 21.11 -44.59
C GLU A 67 -23.31 22.14 -43.69
N LEU A 68 -22.93 22.34 -42.45
CA LEU A 68 -23.46 23.43 -41.62
C LEU A 68 -23.12 24.81 -42.20
N HIS A 69 -21.92 24.99 -42.73
CA HIS A 69 -21.52 26.19 -43.42
C HIS A 69 -22.35 26.46 -44.69
N LYS A 70 -22.50 25.43 -45.55
CA LYS A 70 -23.30 25.53 -46.80
C LYS A 70 -24.76 25.81 -46.54
N SER A 71 -25.32 25.35 -45.42
CA SER A 71 -26.68 25.62 -45.02
C SER A 71 -26.91 27.00 -44.45
N GLY A 72 -25.85 27.81 -44.25
CA GLY A 72 -25.91 29.14 -43.59
C GLY A 72 -26.13 29.09 -42.08
N ALA A 73 -26.03 27.89 -41.46
CA ALA A 73 -26.19 27.74 -40.02
C ALA A 73 -24.91 28.11 -39.24
N PHE A 74 -24.41 29.32 -39.40
CA PHE A 74 -23.13 29.74 -38.88
C PHE A 74 -23.02 29.69 -37.35
N SER A 75 -24.09 30.00 -36.62
CA SER A 75 -24.09 29.91 -35.15
C SER A 75 -23.98 28.45 -34.68
N VAL A 76 -24.68 27.54 -35.35
CA VAL A 76 -24.63 26.07 -35.08
C VAL A 76 -23.25 25.53 -35.42
N MET A 77 -22.72 25.89 -36.58
CA MET A 77 -21.35 25.50 -36.99
C MET A 77 -20.33 25.98 -35.95
N LYS A 78 -20.40 27.23 -35.51
CA LYS A 78 -19.51 27.75 -34.48
C LYS A 78 -19.62 26.99 -33.16
N SER A 79 -20.82 26.65 -32.74
CA SER A 79 -21.05 25.80 -31.57
C SER A 79 -20.46 24.41 -31.74
N PHE A 80 -20.68 23.76 -32.91
CA PHE A 80 -20.12 22.46 -33.23
C PHE A 80 -18.59 22.46 -33.24
N ILE A 81 -17.96 23.47 -33.86
CA ILE A 81 -16.49 23.62 -33.85
C ILE A 81 -15.97 23.84 -32.44
N THR A 82 -16.67 24.69 -31.65
CA THR A 82 -16.28 24.93 -30.25
C THR A 82 -16.37 23.65 -29.43
N TYR A 83 -17.47 22.88 -29.58
CA TYR A 83 -17.63 21.58 -28.94
C TYR A 83 -16.53 20.60 -29.36
N ARG A 84 -16.27 20.47 -30.69
CA ARG A 84 -15.17 19.66 -31.22
C ARG A 84 -13.81 20.06 -30.63
N PHE A 85 -13.55 21.38 -30.57
CA PHE A 85 -12.32 21.93 -30.03
C PHE A 85 -12.20 21.63 -28.52
N LEU A 86 -13.24 21.87 -27.75
CA LEU A 86 -13.29 21.55 -26.31
C LEU A 86 -13.06 20.07 -26.07
N HIS A 87 -13.73 19.19 -26.79
CA HIS A 87 -13.51 17.74 -26.69
C HIS A 87 -12.14 17.30 -27.19
N LYS A 88 -11.54 18.01 -28.19
CA LYS A 88 -10.14 17.79 -28.55
C LYS A 88 -9.21 18.18 -27.43
N MET A 89 -9.41 19.34 -26.84
CA MET A 89 -8.64 19.84 -25.69
C MET A 89 -8.82 18.93 -24.45
N GLN A 90 -10.02 18.40 -24.23
CA GLN A 90 -10.28 17.39 -23.20
C GLN A 90 -9.44 16.13 -23.43
N ARG A 91 -9.48 15.57 -24.64
CA ARG A 91 -8.73 14.35 -25.01
C ARG A 91 -7.21 14.57 -25.01
N GLU A 92 -6.77 15.75 -25.44
CA GLU A 92 -5.37 16.16 -25.39
C GLU A 92 -4.97 16.66 -23.98
N HIS A 93 -5.89 16.51 -23.02
CA HIS A 93 -5.68 16.80 -21.59
C HIS A 93 -5.33 18.27 -21.28
N ILE A 94 -5.71 19.19 -22.14
CA ILE A 94 -5.42 20.62 -21.97
C ILE A 94 -6.48 21.31 -21.09
N LEU A 95 -7.71 20.77 -21.02
CA LEU A 95 -8.83 21.37 -20.26
C LEU A 95 -9.44 20.50 -19.14
N GLY A 96 -8.96 19.30 -18.90
CA GLY A 96 -9.31 18.46 -17.75
C GLY A 96 -10.81 18.36 -17.42
N LEU A 97 -11.64 17.95 -18.38
CA LEU A 97 -13.10 17.91 -18.24
C LEU A 97 -13.67 16.49 -18.24
N ASP A 98 -12.95 15.50 -17.78
CA ASP A 98 -13.45 14.14 -17.73
C ASP A 98 -13.75 13.73 -16.29
N GLU A 99 -14.96 13.26 -16.00
CA GLU A 99 -15.43 12.91 -14.65
C GLU A 99 -14.63 11.79 -14.00
N ASP A 100 -13.93 10.97 -14.81
CA ASP A 100 -13.18 9.80 -14.36
C ASP A 100 -11.65 9.97 -14.39
N THR A 101 -11.14 11.14 -14.76
CA THR A 101 -9.71 11.36 -14.89
C THR A 101 -9.10 12.12 -13.73
N THR A 102 -7.83 11.85 -13.49
CA THR A 102 -6.95 12.54 -12.56
C THR A 102 -6.76 14.04 -12.87
N TYR A 103 -7.46 14.60 -13.85
CA TYR A 103 -7.20 15.95 -14.34
C TYR A 103 -7.74 17.06 -13.42
N VAL A 104 -6.92 18.09 -13.23
CA VAL A 104 -7.33 19.28 -12.50
C VAL A 104 -8.12 20.18 -13.45
N ASN A 105 -9.43 20.20 -13.32
CA ASN A 105 -10.25 21.30 -13.78
C ASN A 105 -10.43 22.27 -12.59
N SER A 106 -9.64 23.31 -12.61
CA SER A 106 -9.60 24.49 -11.72
C SER A 106 -10.59 24.50 -10.52
N THR A 107 -11.78 25.02 -10.68
CA THR A 107 -12.79 25.15 -9.61
C THR A 107 -13.54 23.87 -9.32
N GLN A 108 -13.80 23.04 -10.33
CA GLN A 108 -14.55 21.78 -10.17
C GLN A 108 -13.85 20.82 -9.23
N SER A 109 -12.53 20.64 -9.33
CA SER A 109 -11.78 19.76 -8.42
C SER A 109 -11.81 20.26 -6.97
N VAL A 110 -11.94 21.56 -6.73
CA VAL A 110 -12.15 22.13 -5.40
C VAL A 110 -13.55 21.78 -4.90
N GLU A 111 -14.57 21.95 -5.74
CA GLU A 111 -15.97 21.64 -5.41
C GLU A 111 -16.16 20.15 -5.12
N GLU A 112 -15.59 19.26 -5.93
CA GLU A 112 -15.59 17.81 -5.73
C GLU A 112 -14.99 17.42 -4.38
N TYR A 113 -13.87 18.05 -3.99
CA TYR A 113 -13.28 17.82 -2.69
C TYR A 113 -14.17 18.30 -1.55
N ILE A 114 -14.70 19.52 -1.65
CA ILE A 114 -15.59 20.11 -0.63
C ILE A 114 -16.85 19.27 -0.45
N GLN A 115 -17.43 18.79 -1.55
CA GLN A 115 -18.64 17.96 -1.54
C GLN A 115 -18.36 16.49 -1.19
N LYS A 116 -17.07 16.10 -1.06
CA LYS A 116 -16.63 14.71 -0.88
C LYS A 116 -17.12 13.75 -1.99
N SER A 117 -17.40 14.28 -3.17
CA SER A 117 -17.86 13.50 -4.32
C SER A 117 -16.71 12.73 -5.01
N ASP A 118 -15.47 13.19 -4.84
CA ASP A 118 -14.28 12.45 -5.27
C ASP A 118 -14.00 11.30 -4.30
N TRP A 119 -14.06 10.07 -4.79
CA TRP A 119 -13.82 8.86 -3.99
C TRP A 119 -12.45 8.85 -3.29
N ARG A 120 -11.44 9.49 -3.88
CA ARG A 120 -10.08 9.59 -3.31
C ARG A 120 -10.03 10.37 -2.01
N VAL A 121 -10.98 11.25 -1.75
CA VAL A 121 -11.08 11.99 -0.48
C VAL A 121 -11.31 11.04 0.70
N ASN A 122 -12.01 9.92 0.45
CA ASN A 122 -12.35 8.93 1.47
C ASN A 122 -11.49 7.66 1.40
N ALA A 123 -10.69 7.50 0.34
CA ALA A 123 -9.95 6.27 0.08
C ALA A 123 -8.66 6.13 0.92
N ASN A 124 -8.14 7.22 1.50
CA ASN A 124 -6.92 7.19 2.28
C ASN A 124 -7.21 7.59 3.73
N ALA A 125 -7.19 6.60 4.63
CA ALA A 125 -7.41 6.80 6.06
C ALA A 125 -6.38 7.72 6.74
N ASN A 126 -5.20 7.91 6.13
CA ASN A 126 -4.13 8.76 6.66
C ASN A 126 -4.31 10.24 6.32
N THR A 127 -5.25 10.57 5.41
CA THR A 127 -5.50 11.96 4.98
C THR A 127 -6.84 12.43 5.54
N GLY A 128 -6.79 13.31 6.54
CA GLY A 128 -8.01 13.93 7.07
C GLY A 128 -8.64 14.91 6.07
N TYR A 129 -9.98 14.99 6.06
CA TYR A 129 -10.69 16.03 5.34
C TYR A 129 -10.34 17.41 5.94
N SER A 130 -9.51 18.18 5.27
CA SER A 130 -8.90 19.41 5.76
C SER A 130 -8.45 20.29 4.62
N ASN A 131 -8.14 21.57 4.92
CA ASN A 131 -7.55 22.47 3.92
C ASN A 131 -6.19 21.94 3.40
N ALA A 132 -5.37 21.36 4.25
CA ALA A 132 -4.12 20.74 3.84
C ALA A 132 -4.36 19.52 2.92
N GLY A 133 -5.37 18.71 3.24
CA GLY A 133 -5.82 17.61 2.39
C GLY A 133 -6.32 18.07 1.03
N LEU A 134 -7.05 19.20 0.96
CA LEU A 134 -7.46 19.81 -0.31
C LEU A 134 -6.26 20.17 -1.19
N VAL A 135 -5.27 20.87 -0.62
CA VAL A 135 -4.06 21.28 -1.37
C VAL A 135 -3.31 20.04 -1.88
N ASN A 136 -3.17 19.03 -1.04
CA ASN A 136 -2.51 17.77 -1.42
C ASN A 136 -3.26 17.03 -2.55
N ASN A 137 -4.59 16.96 -2.46
CA ASN A 137 -5.44 16.35 -3.50
C ASN A 137 -5.29 17.07 -4.85
N LEU A 138 -5.33 18.39 -4.86
CA LEU A 138 -5.17 19.18 -6.09
C LEU A 138 -3.76 19.03 -6.69
N ALA A 139 -2.72 19.13 -5.87
CA ALA A 139 -1.35 18.92 -6.29
C ALA A 139 -1.15 17.51 -6.85
N GLY A 140 -1.70 16.50 -6.17
CA GLY A 140 -1.64 15.11 -6.59
C GLY A 140 -2.29 14.87 -7.95
N LYS A 141 -3.43 15.49 -8.24
CA LYS A 141 -4.07 15.41 -9.57
C LYS A 141 -3.16 15.97 -10.68
N VAL A 142 -2.49 17.10 -10.44
CA VAL A 142 -1.54 17.67 -11.43
C VAL A 142 -0.35 16.76 -11.65
N ILE A 143 0.22 16.22 -10.59
CA ILE A 143 1.37 15.31 -10.65
C ILE A 143 1.00 14.01 -11.37
N ALA A 144 -0.19 13.46 -11.10
CA ALA A 144 -0.67 12.26 -11.78
C ALA A 144 -0.76 12.46 -13.31
N ASN A 145 -1.25 13.62 -13.74
CA ASN A 145 -1.29 13.94 -15.16
C ASN A 145 0.11 14.02 -15.77
N PHE A 146 1.06 14.62 -15.06
CA PHE A 146 2.44 14.67 -15.52
C PHE A 146 3.02 13.25 -15.71
N TRP A 147 2.80 12.33 -14.77
CA TRP A 147 3.21 10.94 -14.93
C TRP A 147 2.60 10.31 -16.18
N LEU A 148 1.27 10.37 -16.30
CA LEU A 148 0.50 9.66 -17.33
C LEU A 148 0.71 10.23 -18.74
N ASP A 149 1.07 11.51 -18.87
CA ASP A 149 1.16 12.19 -20.18
C ASP A 149 2.59 12.48 -20.62
N LYS A 150 3.54 12.56 -19.68
CA LYS A 150 4.92 12.99 -19.99
C LYS A 150 5.96 11.93 -19.69
N VAL A 151 5.75 11.10 -18.67
CA VAL A 151 6.72 10.08 -18.27
C VAL A 151 6.39 8.73 -18.90
N TYR A 152 5.12 8.33 -18.83
CA TYR A 152 4.66 7.06 -19.37
C TYR A 152 4.30 7.18 -20.85
N ALA A 153 4.38 6.07 -21.57
CA ALA A 153 3.92 6.02 -22.95
C ALA A 153 2.38 6.09 -23.02
N PRO A 154 1.80 6.57 -24.14
CA PRO A 154 0.34 6.72 -24.26
C PRO A 154 -0.46 5.44 -23.96
N HIS A 155 0.06 4.27 -24.36
CA HIS A 155 -0.60 2.99 -24.09
C HIS A 155 -0.55 2.57 -22.61
N GLU A 156 0.53 2.91 -21.89
CA GLU A 156 0.67 2.67 -20.44
C GLU A 156 -0.30 3.55 -19.65
N GLY A 157 -0.35 4.85 -19.99
CA GLY A 157 -1.33 5.77 -19.43
C GLY A 157 -2.76 5.35 -19.73
N ALA A 158 -3.04 4.88 -20.95
CA ALA A 158 -4.35 4.35 -21.33
C ALA A 158 -4.72 3.08 -20.54
N ALA A 159 -3.80 2.15 -20.35
CA ALA A 159 -4.04 0.94 -19.54
C ALA A 159 -4.39 1.29 -18.09
N HIS A 160 -3.73 2.29 -17.50
CA HIS A 160 -4.10 2.81 -16.18
C HIS A 160 -5.50 3.44 -16.20
N ARG A 161 -5.76 4.39 -17.10
CA ARG A 161 -7.06 5.08 -17.16
C ARG A 161 -8.21 4.14 -17.44
N ASN A 162 -7.97 3.14 -18.27
CA ASN A 162 -8.95 2.12 -18.60
C ASN A 162 -9.24 1.12 -17.47
N GLY A 163 -8.37 1.06 -16.44
CA GLY A 163 -8.49 0.11 -15.35
C GLY A 163 -8.04 -1.31 -15.71
N ASP A 164 -7.21 -1.48 -16.75
CA ASP A 164 -6.52 -2.74 -17.03
C ASP A 164 -5.43 -3.00 -15.98
N ILE A 165 -4.75 -1.92 -15.60
CA ILE A 165 -3.78 -1.86 -14.51
C ILE A 165 -4.05 -0.66 -13.61
N HIS A 166 -3.46 -0.68 -12.41
CA HIS A 166 -3.37 0.48 -11.54
C HIS A 166 -1.91 0.79 -11.22
N ILE A 167 -1.44 1.96 -11.63
CA ILE A 167 -0.14 2.50 -11.24
C ILE A 167 -0.35 3.26 -9.94
N HIS A 168 0.32 2.84 -8.87
CA HIS A 168 0.17 3.45 -7.54
C HIS A 168 0.97 4.74 -7.41
N ASP A 169 0.55 5.59 -6.48
CA ASP A 169 1.25 6.81 -6.03
C ASP A 169 1.58 7.79 -7.17
N LEU A 170 0.62 8.00 -8.03
CA LEU A 170 0.74 8.99 -9.09
C LEU A 170 0.66 10.44 -8.56
N ASP A 171 0.26 10.65 -7.33
CA ASP A 171 0.16 11.95 -6.65
C ASP A 171 1.52 12.51 -6.18
N CYS A 172 2.58 11.72 -6.28
CA CYS A 172 3.94 12.10 -5.88
C CYS A 172 4.97 11.79 -6.96
N LEU A 173 6.02 12.63 -7.09
CA LEU A 173 7.16 12.37 -8.00
C LEU A 173 8.27 11.62 -7.25
N THR A 174 7.98 10.47 -6.63
CA THR A 174 8.92 9.78 -5.77
C THR A 174 8.71 8.27 -5.77
N GLY A 175 9.59 7.55 -5.04
CA GLY A 175 9.44 6.12 -4.79
C GLY A 175 8.27 5.82 -3.84
N TYR A 176 7.89 4.54 -3.78
CA TYR A 176 6.74 4.08 -3.00
C TYR A 176 7.05 4.03 -1.51
N CYS A 177 7.86 3.09 -1.05
CA CYS A 177 8.19 2.93 0.37
C CYS A 177 9.67 2.67 0.59
N ALA A 178 10.17 3.00 1.80
CA ALA A 178 11.56 2.77 2.16
C ALA A 178 11.72 2.27 3.59
N GLY A 179 12.64 1.34 3.75
CA GLY A 179 13.20 0.97 5.03
C GLY A 179 14.54 1.67 5.24
N TRP A 180 14.77 2.08 6.47
CA TRP A 180 15.92 2.88 6.86
C TRP A 180 16.76 2.16 7.90
N SER A 181 18.06 2.36 7.87
CA SER A 181 18.91 1.84 8.91
C SER A 181 18.80 2.70 10.18
N LEU A 182 18.13 2.17 11.19
CA LEU A 182 18.08 2.79 12.51
C LEU A 182 19.48 2.88 13.08
N ARG A 183 20.32 1.87 12.87
CA ARG A 183 21.72 1.87 13.28
C ARG A 183 22.48 3.06 12.69
N ALA A 184 22.31 3.36 11.40
CA ALA A 184 22.98 4.49 10.76
C ALA A 184 22.54 5.82 11.38
N LEU A 185 21.25 6.01 11.63
CA LEU A 185 20.74 7.21 12.30
C LEU A 185 21.30 7.38 13.71
N LEU A 186 21.33 6.30 14.48
CA LEU A 186 21.84 6.32 15.86
C LEU A 186 23.36 6.53 15.91
N ASN A 187 24.10 6.03 14.91
CA ASN A 187 25.56 6.17 14.83
C ASN A 187 26.00 7.55 14.33
N GLU A 188 25.30 8.10 13.34
CA GLU A 188 25.74 9.30 12.62
C GLU A 188 24.97 10.56 13.03
N GLY A 189 23.78 10.40 13.60
CA GLY A 189 22.88 11.48 13.92
C GLY A 189 22.11 11.98 12.69
N PHE A 190 21.49 13.13 12.84
CA PHE A 190 20.67 13.76 11.81
C PHE A 190 21.42 14.94 11.20
N ASN A 191 22.16 14.70 10.12
CA ASN A 191 23.10 15.66 9.54
C ASN A 191 23.37 15.45 8.05
N GLY A 192 24.26 16.27 7.49
CA GLY A 192 24.81 16.11 6.15
C GLY A 192 23.90 16.59 5.02
N VAL A 193 22.78 17.25 5.31
CA VAL A 193 21.92 17.88 4.31
C VAL A 193 22.13 19.40 4.34
N ARG A 194 22.70 19.92 3.26
CA ARG A 194 23.09 21.35 3.17
C ARG A 194 21.93 22.29 3.45
N GLY A 195 22.12 23.24 4.35
CA GLY A 195 21.13 24.27 4.70
C GLY A 195 19.97 23.75 5.55
N ARG A 196 20.10 22.59 6.14
CA ARG A 196 19.14 22.01 7.09
C ARG A 196 19.71 21.94 8.50
N VAL A 197 18.81 21.80 9.48
CA VAL A 197 19.21 21.65 10.89
C VAL A 197 19.92 20.31 11.07
N GLU A 198 21.01 20.32 11.82
CA GLU A 198 21.78 19.14 12.13
C GLU A 198 21.72 18.84 13.63
N SER A 199 21.73 17.56 13.99
CA SER A 199 21.88 17.08 15.35
C SER A 199 22.94 15.98 15.43
N ALA A 200 23.72 16.02 16.50
CA ALA A 200 24.67 14.95 16.78
C ALA A 200 23.96 13.59 16.98
N PRO A 201 24.68 12.48 16.91
CA PRO A 201 24.15 11.19 17.32
C PRO A 201 23.57 11.26 18.74
N PRO A 202 22.44 10.54 19.01
CA PRO A 202 21.83 10.59 20.32
C PRO A 202 22.68 9.89 21.37
N ARG A 203 22.65 10.41 22.60
CA ARG A 203 23.30 9.81 23.78
C ARG A 203 22.27 9.25 24.76
N HIS A 204 21.00 9.66 24.63
CA HIS A 204 19.90 9.35 25.52
C HIS A 204 18.68 8.82 24.76
N LEU A 205 17.88 8.00 25.44
CA LEU A 205 16.68 7.40 24.84
C LEU A 205 15.71 8.44 24.24
N ARG A 206 15.47 9.55 24.97
CA ARG A 206 14.57 10.60 24.49
C ARG A 206 15.08 11.30 23.24
N GLU A 207 16.40 11.48 23.14
CA GLU A 207 17.04 12.06 21.95
C GLU A 207 16.91 11.12 20.75
N ALA A 208 17.16 9.81 20.95
CA ALA A 208 17.01 8.79 19.92
C ALA A 208 15.58 8.76 19.36
N LEU A 209 14.58 8.66 20.22
CA LEU A 209 13.18 8.67 19.84
C LEU A 209 12.74 9.98 19.15
N GLY A 210 13.25 11.13 19.62
CA GLY A 210 13.01 12.43 19.00
C GLY A 210 13.61 12.53 17.59
N GLN A 211 14.84 12.05 17.41
CA GLN A 211 15.47 12.01 16.08
C GLN A 211 14.74 11.06 15.13
N MET A 212 14.31 9.89 15.62
CA MET A 212 13.51 8.95 14.83
C MET A 212 12.20 9.57 14.35
N ALA A 213 11.45 10.22 15.23
CA ALA A 213 10.20 10.88 14.89
C ALA A 213 10.40 11.98 13.82
N ASN A 214 11.42 12.83 14.01
CA ASN A 214 11.77 13.88 13.05
C ASN A 214 12.23 13.30 11.70
N PHE A 215 13.04 12.24 11.73
CA PHE A 215 13.51 11.55 10.52
C PHE A 215 12.33 11.01 9.72
N LEU A 216 11.46 10.22 10.34
CA LEU A 216 10.29 9.65 9.69
C LEU A 216 9.34 10.72 9.14
N GLY A 217 9.10 11.80 9.90
CA GLY A 217 8.27 12.92 9.45
C GLY A 217 8.86 13.67 8.25
N ILE A 218 10.17 13.81 8.16
CA ILE A 218 10.82 14.46 7.01
C ILE A 218 10.84 13.55 5.79
N LEU A 219 11.22 12.28 5.97
CA LEU A 219 11.30 11.31 4.88
C LEU A 219 9.95 11.04 4.23
N GLN A 220 8.85 11.19 4.97
CA GLN A 220 7.49 11.17 4.40
C GLN A 220 7.28 12.25 3.34
N SER A 221 8.06 13.34 3.34
CA SER A 221 8.00 14.35 2.28
C SER A 221 8.81 13.98 1.03
N GLU A 222 9.63 12.94 1.10
CA GLU A 222 10.44 12.43 -0.01
C GLU A 222 9.97 11.06 -0.52
N TRP A 223 8.95 10.44 0.10
CA TRP A 223 8.41 9.13 -0.25
C TRP A 223 6.88 9.13 -0.19
N ALA A 224 6.26 8.36 -1.06
CA ALA A 224 4.80 8.30 -1.15
C ALA A 224 4.16 7.51 -0.01
N GLY A 225 4.70 6.33 0.28
CA GLY A 225 4.13 5.36 1.22
C GLY A 225 4.91 5.23 2.54
N ALA A 226 4.90 4.01 3.08
CA ALA A 226 5.40 3.72 4.40
C ALA A 226 6.92 3.92 4.56
N GLN A 227 7.31 4.40 5.74
CA GLN A 227 8.68 4.49 6.21
C GLN A 227 8.88 3.53 7.38
N ALA A 228 9.96 2.77 7.39
CA ALA A 228 10.16 1.74 8.40
C ALA A 228 11.56 1.78 9.03
N PHE A 229 11.61 1.43 10.33
CA PHE A 229 12.83 1.02 11.01
C PHE A 229 12.72 -0.42 11.46
N SER A 230 13.77 -1.21 11.22
CA SER A 230 13.88 -2.55 11.76
C SER A 230 14.59 -2.57 13.13
N SER A 231 14.40 -3.68 13.88
CA SER A 231 15.10 -3.93 15.14
C SER A 231 14.96 -2.81 16.18
N PHE A 232 13.75 -2.26 16.28
CA PHE A 232 13.45 -1.09 17.14
C PHE A 232 13.85 -1.33 18.59
N ASP A 233 13.47 -2.46 19.17
CA ASP A 233 13.76 -2.81 20.56
C ASP A 233 15.23 -3.15 20.77
N THR A 234 15.88 -3.85 19.82
CA THR A 234 17.30 -4.19 19.88
C THR A 234 18.19 -2.94 19.88
N TYR A 235 17.97 -2.02 18.92
CA TYR A 235 18.83 -0.84 18.79
C TYR A 235 18.60 0.20 19.89
N LEU A 236 17.43 0.28 20.51
CA LEU A 236 17.13 1.23 21.57
C LEU A 236 17.50 0.73 22.98
N ALA A 237 17.66 -0.58 23.17
CA ALA A 237 17.96 -1.16 24.48
C ALA A 237 19.22 -0.59 25.15
N PRO A 238 20.35 -0.33 24.45
CA PRO A 238 21.53 0.31 25.06
C PRO A 238 21.24 1.65 25.71
N TYR A 239 20.32 2.45 25.15
CA TYR A 239 19.99 3.78 25.69
C TYR A 239 19.18 3.71 26.99
N VAL A 240 18.32 2.70 27.15
CA VAL A 240 17.64 2.43 28.43
C VAL A 240 18.67 2.05 29.52
N PHE A 241 19.68 1.28 29.13
CA PHE A 241 20.78 0.92 30.04
C PHE A 241 21.61 2.12 30.43
N ILE A 242 22.03 2.97 29.49
CA ILE A 242 22.84 4.18 29.72
C ILE A 242 22.14 5.11 30.70
N ASP A 243 20.88 5.42 30.41
CA ASP A 243 20.11 6.37 31.21
C ASP A 243 19.67 5.81 32.58
N ALA A 244 19.84 4.50 32.78
CA ALA A 244 19.35 3.79 33.97
C ALA A 244 17.87 4.10 34.28
N LEU A 245 17.07 4.28 33.25
CA LEU A 245 15.70 4.76 33.38
C LEU A 245 14.80 3.75 34.09
N PRO A 246 13.99 4.24 35.05
CA PRO A 246 12.89 3.42 35.56
C PRO A 246 11.82 3.22 34.44
N PHE A 247 11.08 2.14 34.56
CA PHE A 247 10.03 1.79 33.58
C PHE A 247 9.09 2.96 33.25
N SER A 248 8.69 3.73 34.27
CA SER A 248 7.79 4.87 34.08
C SER A 248 8.33 5.95 33.15
N GLU A 249 9.65 6.20 33.17
CA GLU A 249 10.28 7.19 32.29
C GLU A 249 10.48 6.64 30.87
N VAL A 250 10.78 5.35 30.71
CA VAL A 250 10.79 4.67 29.40
C VAL A 250 9.41 4.74 28.79
N LYS A 251 8.37 4.42 29.54
CA LYS A 251 6.98 4.48 29.07
C LYS A 251 6.56 5.88 28.65
N LYS A 252 6.95 6.93 29.39
CA LYS A 252 6.72 8.32 28.97
C LYS A 252 7.44 8.69 27.69
N ALA A 253 8.67 8.25 27.52
CA ALA A 253 9.45 8.52 26.30
C ALA A 253 8.82 7.83 25.08
N ILE A 254 8.45 6.55 25.20
CA ILE A 254 7.74 5.78 24.16
C ILE A 254 6.39 6.42 23.84
N ARG A 255 5.61 6.82 24.86
CA ARG A 255 4.33 7.52 24.65
C ARG A 255 4.52 8.79 23.83
N GLY A 256 5.50 9.61 24.16
CA GLY A 256 5.81 10.82 23.39
C GLY A 256 6.18 10.52 21.94
N PHE A 257 6.94 9.46 21.68
CA PHE A 257 7.26 9.01 20.33
C PHE A 257 6.01 8.59 19.56
N VAL A 258 5.16 7.73 20.14
CA VAL A 258 3.92 7.26 19.51
C VAL A 258 2.99 8.44 19.20
N TYR A 259 2.81 9.39 20.14
CA TYR A 259 2.02 10.59 19.89
C TYR A 259 2.54 11.39 18.68
N ASN A 260 3.86 11.61 18.61
CA ASN A 260 4.49 12.34 17.50
C ASN A 260 4.25 11.69 16.13
N LEU A 261 4.14 10.36 16.09
CA LEU A 261 3.83 9.63 14.85
C LEU A 261 2.36 9.66 14.46
N ASN A 262 1.46 10.06 15.37
CA ASN A 262 0.02 10.15 15.09
C ASN A 262 -0.46 11.61 14.86
N VAL A 263 0.45 12.58 14.98
CA VAL A 263 0.15 13.98 14.64
C VAL A 263 0.30 14.19 13.14
N PRO A 264 -0.66 14.86 12.48
CA PRO A 264 -0.54 15.19 11.06
C PRO A 264 0.66 16.10 10.79
N ALA A 265 1.75 15.53 10.30
CA ALA A 265 3.03 16.22 10.11
C ALA A 265 3.23 16.74 8.68
N ARG A 266 2.61 16.11 7.68
CA ARG A 266 2.72 16.46 6.26
C ARG A 266 1.35 16.70 5.67
N TRP A 267 1.02 17.94 5.35
CA TRP A 267 -0.20 18.28 4.59
C TRP A 267 -1.46 17.56 5.08
N GLY A 268 -1.63 17.45 6.40
CA GLY A 268 -2.77 16.77 7.00
C GLY A 268 -2.67 15.25 7.08
N GLN A 269 -1.49 14.67 6.80
CA GLN A 269 -1.22 13.24 6.94
C GLN A 269 -0.32 12.96 8.16
N SER A 270 -0.66 11.93 8.92
CA SER A 270 0.24 11.34 9.91
C SER A 270 1.34 10.53 9.19
N PRO A 271 2.58 10.47 9.72
CA PRO A 271 3.64 9.65 9.14
C PRO A 271 3.23 8.18 9.10
N PHE A 272 3.08 7.63 7.89
CA PHE A 272 2.85 6.20 7.72
C PHE A 272 4.11 5.43 8.08
N THR A 273 4.15 4.89 9.28
CA THR A 273 5.36 4.30 9.87
C THR A 273 5.15 2.87 10.33
N ASN A 274 6.19 2.07 10.13
CA ASN A 274 6.27 0.71 10.63
C ASN A 274 7.55 0.57 11.47
N VAL A 275 7.48 -0.19 12.56
CA VAL A 275 8.64 -0.62 13.33
C VAL A 275 8.63 -2.13 13.46
N THR A 276 9.78 -2.76 13.27
CA THR A 276 9.91 -4.19 13.58
C THR A 276 10.49 -4.38 14.96
N ILE A 277 9.93 -5.35 15.66
CA ILE A 277 10.28 -5.74 17.01
C ILE A 277 10.87 -7.14 16.95
N ASP A 278 12.11 -7.27 17.33
CA ASP A 278 12.83 -8.55 17.26
C ASP A 278 12.40 -9.52 18.35
N TRP A 279 12.01 -9.02 19.53
CA TRP A 279 11.69 -9.78 20.73
C TRP A 279 12.84 -10.61 21.28
N VAL A 280 13.65 -11.21 20.41
CA VAL A 280 14.91 -11.88 20.70
C VAL A 280 15.99 -11.19 19.87
N VAL A 281 17.15 -10.91 20.46
CA VAL A 281 18.25 -10.24 19.74
C VAL A 281 18.67 -11.10 18.54
N PRO A 282 18.60 -10.58 17.31
CA PRO A 282 19.01 -11.31 16.13
C PRO A 282 20.45 -11.81 16.18
N GLU A 283 20.71 -12.98 15.64
CA GLU A 283 22.02 -13.63 15.70
C GLU A 283 23.15 -12.75 15.14
N ASP A 284 22.89 -12.05 14.02
CA ASP A 284 23.86 -11.16 13.38
C ASP A 284 24.14 -9.88 14.19
N LEU A 285 23.24 -9.47 15.08
CA LEU A 285 23.45 -8.30 15.98
C LEU A 285 23.99 -8.70 17.35
N ARG A 286 23.84 -9.96 17.75
CA ARG A 286 24.09 -10.44 19.10
C ARG A 286 25.49 -10.11 19.60
N GLU A 287 26.51 -10.26 18.73
CA GLU A 287 27.92 -9.99 19.03
C GLU A 287 28.38 -8.60 18.58
N GLN A 288 27.48 -7.78 18.01
CA GLN A 288 27.83 -6.44 17.60
C GLN A 288 27.62 -5.45 18.77
N PHE A 289 28.47 -4.42 18.82
CA PHE A 289 28.35 -3.37 19.83
C PHE A 289 27.57 -2.15 19.31
N PRO A 290 26.87 -1.42 20.18
CA PRO A 290 26.23 -0.17 19.84
C PRO A 290 27.28 0.91 19.50
N THR A 291 27.03 1.68 18.44
CA THR A 291 28.00 2.64 17.90
C THR A 291 27.55 4.09 18.07
N TYR A 292 28.55 4.97 18.20
CA TYR A 292 28.46 6.43 18.19
C TYR A 292 29.64 6.96 17.38
N ARG A 293 29.38 7.53 16.18
CA ARG A 293 30.44 7.99 15.26
C ARG A 293 31.50 6.92 15.00
N ASP A 294 31.06 5.71 14.73
CA ASP A 294 31.89 4.51 14.48
C ASP A 294 32.73 4.01 15.66
N HIS A 295 32.64 4.65 16.83
CA HIS A 295 33.20 4.16 18.07
C HIS A 295 32.15 3.42 18.91
N HIS A 296 32.60 2.72 19.92
CA HIS A 296 31.70 2.11 20.89
C HIS A 296 30.90 3.18 21.63
N LEU A 297 29.57 3.10 21.67
CA LEU A 297 28.71 4.11 22.31
C LEU A 297 29.14 4.45 23.74
N PHE A 298 29.59 3.47 24.49
CA PHE A 298 29.98 3.66 25.89
C PHE A 298 31.35 4.29 26.07
N GLU A 299 32.19 4.42 25.06
CA GLU A 299 33.45 5.18 25.16
C GLU A 299 33.20 6.68 25.34
N GLU A 300 32.08 7.18 24.77
CA GLU A 300 31.66 8.56 24.89
C GLU A 300 30.92 8.91 26.19
N ILE A 301 30.47 7.91 26.96
CA ILE A 301 29.56 8.11 28.10
C ILE A 301 30.17 7.62 29.43
N THR A 302 31.47 7.35 29.47
CA THR A 302 32.15 6.62 30.54
C THR A 302 32.31 7.35 31.88
N GLU A 303 31.86 8.59 32.04
CA GLU A 303 32.17 9.39 33.24
C GLU A 303 31.10 9.37 34.36
N THR A 304 30.04 8.57 34.26
CA THR A 304 28.97 8.60 35.27
C THR A 304 28.96 7.40 36.22
N VAL A 305 28.76 7.69 37.51
CA VAL A 305 28.66 6.75 38.65
C VAL A 305 27.65 5.60 38.41
N HIS A 306 26.63 5.84 37.62
CA HIS A 306 25.61 4.81 37.23
C HIS A 306 26.18 3.67 36.39
N HIS A 307 27.20 3.91 35.57
CA HIS A 307 27.81 2.90 34.73
C HIS A 307 28.65 1.90 35.56
N GLN A 308 29.35 2.35 36.56
CA GLN A 308 30.15 1.46 37.44
C GLN A 308 29.25 0.46 38.19
N ARG A 309 28.08 0.88 38.65
CA ARG A 309 27.14 0.03 39.35
C ARG A 309 26.58 -1.06 38.43
N LYS A 310 26.25 -0.72 37.21
CA LYS A 310 25.75 -1.67 36.22
C LYS A 310 26.80 -2.62 35.64
N LEU A 311 28.07 -2.20 35.60
CA LEU A 311 29.20 -3.09 35.29
C LEU A 311 29.25 -4.27 36.25
N HIS A 312 29.04 -4.01 37.54
CA HIS A 312 29.04 -5.06 38.56
C HIS A 312 27.87 -6.04 38.37
N GLU A 313 26.69 -5.55 38.02
CA GLU A 313 25.52 -6.36 37.76
C GLU A 313 25.66 -7.23 36.48
N ARG A 314 26.42 -6.78 35.50
CA ARG A 314 26.71 -7.49 34.24
C ARG A 314 27.96 -8.38 34.27
N GLY A 315 28.40 -8.86 35.44
CA GLY A 315 29.48 -9.81 35.58
C GLY A 315 30.89 -9.21 35.46
N LYS A 316 31.05 -7.92 35.76
CA LYS A 316 32.30 -7.18 35.70
C LYS A 316 32.96 -7.01 34.33
N ARG A 317 32.17 -7.19 33.24
CA ARG A 317 32.63 -6.86 31.88
C ARG A 317 32.83 -5.34 31.76
N LEU A 318 33.84 -4.93 31.00
CA LEU A 318 34.00 -3.52 30.63
C LEU A 318 32.83 -3.07 29.78
N LEU A 319 32.37 -1.81 29.94
CA LEU A 319 31.27 -1.25 29.15
C LEU A 319 31.50 -1.37 27.64
N LYS A 320 32.76 -1.13 27.22
CA LYS A 320 33.18 -1.28 25.82
C LYS A 320 33.15 -2.72 25.26
N GLU A 321 32.90 -3.70 26.12
CA GLU A 321 32.77 -5.13 25.72
C GLU A 321 31.29 -5.56 25.60
N LEU A 322 30.35 -4.65 25.94
CA LEU A 322 28.94 -4.95 25.88
C LEU A 322 28.45 -4.90 24.44
N THR A 323 27.73 -5.94 24.05
CA THR A 323 27.12 -6.10 22.72
C THR A 323 25.60 -6.00 22.82
N TYR A 324 24.90 -5.92 21.71
CA TYR A 324 23.42 -5.90 21.73
C TYR A 324 22.83 -7.13 22.47
N GLY A 325 23.50 -8.29 22.43
CA GLY A 325 23.09 -9.48 23.16
C GLY A 325 23.00 -9.31 24.68
N ASP A 326 23.71 -8.34 25.24
CA ASP A 326 23.75 -8.07 26.69
C ASP A 326 22.52 -7.28 27.20
N PHE A 327 21.64 -6.74 26.32
CA PHE A 327 20.59 -5.80 26.70
C PHE A 327 19.17 -6.39 26.64
N LYS A 328 19.01 -7.71 26.75
CA LYS A 328 17.69 -8.36 26.72
C LYS A 328 16.73 -7.80 27.78
N LYS A 329 17.23 -7.47 28.95
CA LYS A 329 16.42 -6.87 30.03
C LYS A 329 15.85 -5.50 29.61
N GLU A 330 16.67 -4.69 28.98
CA GLU A 330 16.29 -3.36 28.51
C GLU A 330 15.34 -3.45 27.30
N MET A 331 15.53 -4.44 26.42
CA MET A 331 14.55 -4.75 25.36
C MET A 331 13.18 -5.07 25.95
N ASN A 332 13.13 -5.92 27.00
CA ASN A 332 11.87 -6.25 27.66
C ASN A 332 11.19 -5.01 28.26
N ILE A 333 11.95 -4.05 28.79
CA ILE A 333 11.41 -2.78 29.29
C ILE A 333 10.80 -1.95 28.15
N ILE A 334 11.46 -1.89 26.99
CA ILE A 334 10.95 -1.19 25.80
C ILE A 334 9.68 -1.85 25.30
N ASN A 335 9.71 -3.17 25.11
CA ASN A 335 8.58 -3.93 24.58
C ASN A 335 7.35 -3.81 25.48
N ARG A 336 7.53 -3.91 26.78
CA ARG A 336 6.47 -3.68 27.74
C ARG A 336 5.90 -2.25 27.63
N ALA A 337 6.78 -1.24 27.63
CA ALA A 337 6.37 0.15 27.54
C ALA A 337 5.60 0.44 26.25
N PHE A 338 6.07 -0.12 25.13
CA PHE A 338 5.45 0.03 23.83
C PHE A 338 4.04 -0.56 23.80
N TYR A 339 3.88 -1.82 24.21
CA TYR A 339 2.59 -2.49 24.17
C TYR A 339 1.61 -1.95 25.21
N GLU A 340 2.07 -1.48 26.39
CA GLU A 340 1.20 -0.76 27.32
C GLU A 340 0.66 0.54 26.69
N VAL A 341 1.52 1.34 26.05
CA VAL A 341 1.11 2.57 25.38
C VAL A 341 0.13 2.30 24.23
N MET A 342 0.41 1.31 23.39
CA MET A 342 -0.47 0.94 22.26
C MET A 342 -1.83 0.41 22.73
N THR A 343 -1.88 -0.26 23.90
CA THR A 343 -3.11 -0.80 24.48
C THR A 343 -3.96 0.28 25.17
N GLU A 344 -3.31 1.25 25.81
CA GLU A 344 -3.98 2.37 26.46
C GLU A 344 -4.62 3.34 25.46
N GLY A 345 -4.02 3.51 24.28
CA GLY A 345 -4.46 4.48 23.29
C GLY A 345 -4.19 5.93 23.70
N ASP A 346 -4.89 6.86 23.04
CA ASP A 346 -4.83 8.28 23.36
C ASP A 346 -5.62 8.64 24.64
N GLU A 347 -5.70 9.92 24.99
CA GLU A 347 -6.45 10.38 26.17
C GLU A 347 -7.94 10.05 26.11
N GLY A 348 -8.50 9.91 24.91
CA GLY A 348 -9.88 9.47 24.69
C GLY A 348 -10.03 7.95 24.62
N GLY A 349 -8.94 7.18 24.76
CA GLY A 349 -8.93 5.72 24.64
C GLY A 349 -9.02 5.22 23.20
N GLN A 350 -8.76 6.09 22.20
CA GLN A 350 -8.69 5.66 20.80
C GLN A 350 -7.35 4.96 20.52
N PRO A 351 -7.36 3.82 19.82
CA PRO A 351 -6.13 3.15 19.42
C PRO A 351 -5.25 4.05 18.54
N PHE A 352 -3.94 3.98 18.72
CA PHE A 352 -2.98 4.62 17.83
C PHE A 352 -2.89 3.86 16.52
N THR A 353 -2.89 4.59 15.39
CA THR A 353 -2.70 4.02 14.05
C THR A 353 -1.22 3.69 13.80
N PHE A 354 -0.30 4.51 14.30
CA PHE A 354 1.14 4.38 14.07
C PHE A 354 1.95 4.40 15.38
N PRO A 355 3.13 3.79 15.36
CA PRO A 355 3.69 2.96 14.28
C PRO A 355 3.00 1.59 14.24
N ILE A 356 2.91 1.00 13.04
CA ILE A 356 2.46 -0.38 12.87
C ILE A 356 3.57 -1.31 13.39
N PRO A 357 3.34 -2.14 14.43
CA PRO A 357 4.35 -3.05 14.92
C PRO A 357 4.33 -4.38 14.15
N THR A 358 5.49 -4.81 13.68
CA THR A 358 5.73 -6.15 13.16
C THR A 358 6.62 -6.91 14.13
N VAL A 359 6.12 -8.03 14.66
CA VAL A 359 6.88 -8.90 15.57
C VAL A 359 7.50 -10.04 14.78
N ASN A 360 8.81 -10.18 14.87
CA ASN A 360 9.56 -11.27 14.25
C ASN A 360 9.42 -12.53 15.11
N ILE A 361 8.79 -13.56 14.55
CA ILE A 361 8.67 -14.86 15.22
C ILE A 361 9.73 -15.82 14.64
N THR A 362 10.76 -16.07 15.43
CA THR A 362 11.87 -16.97 15.15
C THR A 362 11.75 -18.25 15.98
N GLU A 363 12.57 -19.26 15.70
CA GLU A 363 12.56 -20.52 16.46
C GLU A 363 12.82 -20.33 17.96
N ASP A 364 13.66 -19.36 18.31
CA ASP A 364 14.00 -18.99 19.69
C ASP A 364 13.06 -17.94 20.30
N PHE A 365 11.90 -17.67 19.67
CA PHE A 365 10.92 -16.74 20.22
C PHE A 365 10.40 -17.20 21.59
N ASP A 366 10.53 -16.33 22.58
CA ASP A 366 10.13 -16.62 23.96
C ASP A 366 8.62 -16.49 24.16
N TRP A 367 7.87 -17.57 23.85
CA TRP A 367 6.42 -17.65 23.94
C TRP A 367 5.85 -17.42 25.36
N TYR A 368 6.67 -17.62 26.39
CA TYR A 368 6.25 -17.55 27.79
C TYR A 368 7.13 -16.59 28.60
N GLY A 369 7.83 -15.68 27.93
CA GLY A 369 8.70 -14.69 28.56
C GLY A 369 7.93 -13.60 29.30
N GLU A 370 8.68 -12.76 29.99
CA GLU A 370 8.18 -11.75 30.92
C GLU A 370 7.09 -10.80 30.36
N ASN A 371 7.15 -10.49 29.04
CA ASN A 371 6.24 -9.52 28.42
C ASN A 371 5.34 -10.14 27.34
N THR A 372 5.41 -11.45 27.13
CA THR A 372 4.65 -12.10 26.07
C THR A 372 3.15 -11.99 26.31
N ASP A 373 2.72 -11.99 27.56
CA ASP A 373 1.31 -11.82 27.90
C ASP A 373 0.76 -10.47 27.42
N ILE A 374 1.51 -9.38 27.63
CA ILE A 374 1.06 -8.03 27.23
C ILE A 374 0.98 -7.85 25.71
N LEU A 375 1.87 -8.51 24.96
CA LEU A 375 1.79 -8.56 23.49
C LEU A 375 0.48 -9.19 23.04
N PHE A 376 0.15 -10.36 23.59
CA PHE A 376 -1.06 -11.09 23.19
C PHE A 376 -2.34 -10.50 23.76
N GLU A 377 -2.29 -9.85 24.92
CA GLU A 377 -3.41 -9.04 25.42
C GLU A 377 -3.71 -7.85 24.50
N ASN A 378 -2.67 -7.13 24.04
CA ASN A 378 -2.82 -6.08 23.04
C ASN A 378 -3.41 -6.63 21.74
N THR A 379 -2.90 -7.76 21.24
CA THR A 379 -3.39 -8.37 20.01
C THR A 379 -4.86 -8.79 20.14
N ALA A 380 -5.24 -9.42 21.26
CA ALA A 380 -6.62 -9.84 21.51
C ALA A 380 -7.60 -8.66 21.64
N LYS A 381 -7.12 -7.52 22.15
CA LYS A 381 -7.96 -6.34 22.42
C LYS A 381 -8.02 -5.35 21.28
N ILE A 382 -6.88 -5.08 20.64
CA ILE A 382 -6.70 -3.99 19.66
C ILE A 382 -6.43 -4.54 18.25
N GLY A 383 -5.71 -5.68 18.13
CA GLY A 383 -5.34 -6.25 16.84
C GLY A 383 -4.28 -5.44 16.10
N SER A 384 -3.46 -4.66 16.79
CA SER A 384 -2.47 -3.78 16.17
C SER A 384 -1.22 -4.49 15.68
N SER A 385 -0.94 -5.70 16.19
CA SER A 385 0.30 -6.44 15.94
C SER A 385 0.20 -7.32 14.69
N TYR A 386 1.27 -7.31 13.94
CA TYR A 386 1.51 -8.22 12.83
C TYR A 386 2.63 -9.19 13.19
N PHE A 387 2.47 -10.45 12.80
CA PHE A 387 3.43 -11.51 13.11
C PHE A 387 4.10 -12.00 11.84
N GLN A 388 5.42 -11.81 11.76
CA GLN A 388 6.25 -12.30 10.68
C GLN A 388 6.72 -13.70 11.01
N ASN A 389 6.32 -14.69 10.20
CA ASN A 389 6.63 -16.08 10.43
C ASN A 389 7.97 -16.48 9.77
N PHE A 390 9.00 -16.68 10.58
CA PHE A 390 10.29 -17.21 10.12
C PHE A 390 10.46 -18.70 10.46
N ILE A 391 9.53 -19.31 11.18
CA ILE A 391 9.55 -20.75 11.53
C ILE A 391 9.01 -21.58 10.37
N GLY A 392 7.87 -21.22 9.81
CA GLY A 392 7.17 -21.96 8.76
C GLY A 392 7.96 -22.09 7.45
N SER A 393 8.96 -21.23 7.20
CA SER A 393 9.85 -21.34 6.05
C SER A 393 10.94 -22.40 6.20
N GLN A 394 11.16 -22.93 7.40
CA GLN A 394 12.20 -23.95 7.71
C GLN A 394 11.89 -25.31 7.07
N TYR A 395 10.62 -25.59 6.81
CA TYR A 395 10.16 -26.87 6.28
C TYR A 395 9.34 -26.67 5.01
N ILE A 396 9.53 -27.56 4.04
CA ILE A 396 8.72 -27.65 2.82
C ILE A 396 8.18 -29.07 2.67
N ARG A 397 7.07 -29.24 1.94
CA ARG A 397 6.60 -30.56 1.54
C ARG A 397 7.30 -30.99 0.27
N ASN A 398 7.85 -32.22 0.27
CA ASN A 398 8.38 -32.85 -0.93
C ASN A 398 7.24 -33.33 -1.85
N ASP A 399 7.61 -33.87 -3.01
CA ASP A 399 6.67 -34.37 -4.02
C ASP A 399 5.74 -35.50 -3.54
N VAL A 400 6.08 -36.15 -2.43
CA VAL A 400 5.28 -37.22 -1.78
C VAL A 400 4.51 -36.69 -0.55
N GLY A 401 4.55 -35.37 -0.28
CA GLY A 401 3.81 -34.73 0.79
C GLY A 401 4.48 -34.80 2.17
N GLU A 402 5.71 -35.29 2.29
CA GLU A 402 6.45 -35.32 3.55
C GLU A 402 7.09 -33.96 3.85
N LEU A 403 7.05 -33.51 5.12
CA LEU A 403 7.76 -32.33 5.59
C LEU A 403 9.27 -32.62 5.62
N ILE A 404 10.02 -31.91 4.81
CA ILE A 404 11.49 -31.96 4.78
C ILE A 404 12.04 -30.56 5.11
N GLU A 405 13.28 -30.50 5.63
CA GLU A 405 13.99 -29.25 5.81
C GLU A 405 14.06 -28.51 4.46
N ASN A 406 13.67 -27.23 4.48
CA ASN A 406 13.77 -26.39 3.31
C ASN A 406 15.24 -26.00 3.08
N PRO A 407 15.90 -26.47 2.00
CA PRO A 407 17.28 -26.12 1.73
C PRO A 407 17.49 -24.62 1.47
N HIS A 408 16.40 -23.91 1.22
CA HIS A 408 16.36 -22.46 1.05
C HIS A 408 15.79 -21.73 2.27
N ALA A 409 15.64 -22.45 3.42
CA ALA A 409 15.11 -21.84 4.64
C ALA A 409 15.91 -20.62 5.06
N TYR A 410 15.18 -19.62 5.54
CA TYR A 410 15.80 -18.45 6.15
C TYR A 410 16.49 -18.88 7.46
N LYS A 411 17.75 -18.53 7.61
CA LYS A 411 18.41 -18.68 8.92
C LYS A 411 17.97 -17.53 9.84
N PRO A 412 17.71 -17.78 11.11
CA PRO A 412 17.20 -16.76 12.04
C PRO A 412 18.00 -15.45 12.07
N GLY A 413 19.31 -15.49 11.86
CA GLY A 413 20.17 -14.30 11.79
C GLY A 413 20.27 -13.62 10.44
N ALA A 414 19.67 -14.18 9.38
CA ALA A 414 19.82 -13.69 8.02
C ALA A 414 18.55 -13.00 7.47
N VAL A 415 17.56 -12.74 8.29
CA VAL A 415 16.26 -12.22 7.85
C VAL A 415 15.89 -10.96 8.58
N ARG A 416 15.34 -10.00 7.86
CA ARG A 416 14.73 -8.78 8.39
C ARG A 416 13.37 -8.56 7.75
N SER A 417 12.46 -8.02 8.54
CA SER A 417 11.22 -7.46 8.02
C SER A 417 11.40 -5.98 7.76
N MET A 418 10.83 -5.51 6.66
CA MET A 418 10.79 -4.08 6.34
C MET A 418 9.35 -3.66 6.03
N CYS A 419 9.13 -2.37 5.81
CA CYS A 419 7.85 -1.82 5.43
C CYS A 419 7.17 -2.67 4.35
N CYS A 420 5.86 -2.64 4.29
CA CYS A 420 5.05 -3.40 3.33
C CYS A 420 5.21 -4.93 3.43
N ARG A 421 5.53 -5.45 4.63
CA ARG A 421 5.59 -6.90 4.92
C ARG A 421 6.64 -7.66 4.11
N LEU A 422 7.64 -6.95 3.61
CA LEU A 422 8.72 -7.52 2.82
C LEU A 422 9.63 -8.38 3.69
N GLN A 423 9.75 -9.67 3.37
CA GLN A 423 10.77 -10.56 3.91
C GLN A 423 12.06 -10.40 3.11
N LEU A 424 13.15 -10.11 3.80
CA LEU A 424 14.45 -9.91 3.17
C LEU A 424 15.37 -11.06 3.52
N ASP A 425 15.91 -11.74 2.51
CA ASP A 425 17.04 -12.62 2.68
C ASP A 425 18.33 -11.82 2.56
N LEU A 426 18.97 -11.56 3.70
CA LEU A 426 20.22 -10.82 3.77
C LEU A 426 21.33 -11.46 2.96
N ARG A 427 21.31 -12.79 2.79
CA ARG A 427 22.32 -13.54 2.02
C ARG A 427 22.25 -13.17 0.54
N GLU A 428 21.06 -13.01 -0.02
CA GLU A 428 20.87 -12.59 -1.41
C GLU A 428 21.24 -11.11 -1.62
N LEU A 429 20.89 -10.23 -0.67
CA LEU A 429 21.25 -8.82 -0.72
C LEU A 429 22.76 -8.60 -0.56
N LEU A 430 23.43 -9.37 0.31
CA LEU A 430 24.87 -9.30 0.52
C LEU A 430 25.67 -9.79 -0.70
N LYS A 431 25.18 -10.80 -1.45
CA LYS A 431 25.80 -11.24 -2.71
C LYS A 431 25.90 -10.15 -3.77
N ARG A 432 25.03 -9.14 -3.72
CA ARG A 432 25.00 -8.00 -4.65
C ARG A 432 26.02 -6.89 -4.33
N GLY A 433 27.00 -7.14 -3.47
CA GLY A 433 28.14 -6.28 -3.24
C GLY A 433 27.95 -5.17 -2.20
N ASN A 434 26.89 -5.21 -1.42
CA ASN A 434 26.63 -4.28 -0.34
C ASN A 434 27.18 -4.80 1.02
N GLY A 435 28.42 -5.25 1.03
CA GLY A 435 29.09 -5.86 2.18
C GLY A 435 29.39 -4.92 3.37
N LEU A 436 28.75 -3.77 3.47
CA LEU A 436 28.86 -2.87 4.63
C LEU A 436 27.68 -3.12 5.59
N PHE A 437 27.98 -3.20 6.86
CA PHE A 437 27.03 -3.33 7.97
C PHE A 437 25.85 -2.36 7.82
N GLY A 438 24.63 -2.86 7.93
CA GLY A 438 23.40 -2.09 7.89
C GLY A 438 22.78 -1.90 6.48
N SER A 439 23.43 -2.34 5.41
CA SER A 439 22.92 -2.16 4.04
C SER A 439 21.64 -2.96 3.71
N ALA A 440 21.41 -4.05 4.42
CA ALA A 440 20.23 -4.88 4.24
C ALA A 440 18.94 -4.22 4.77
N GLU A 441 19.05 -3.27 5.67
CA GLU A 441 17.92 -2.50 6.22
C GLU A 441 17.44 -1.41 5.23
N MET A 442 18.29 -1.01 4.28
CA MET A 442 18.02 0.05 3.31
C MET A 442 17.38 -0.52 2.03
N THR A 443 16.17 -1.02 2.16
CA THR A 443 15.40 -1.61 1.08
C THR A 443 13.98 -1.05 1.06
N GLY A 444 13.26 -1.28 -0.04
CA GLY A 444 11.90 -0.80 -0.18
C GLY A 444 11.34 -1.11 -1.56
N SER A 445 10.38 -0.33 -2.00
CA SER A 445 9.83 -0.42 -3.35
C SER A 445 9.89 0.95 -4.04
N ILE A 446 10.36 0.95 -5.30
CA ILE A 446 10.41 2.16 -6.11
C ILE A 446 9.04 2.51 -6.69
N GLY A 447 8.19 1.49 -6.87
CA GLY A 447 6.86 1.66 -7.41
C GLY A 447 6.09 0.36 -7.45
N VAL A 448 4.77 0.47 -7.49
CA VAL A 448 3.84 -0.65 -7.53
C VAL A 448 2.89 -0.50 -8.73
N VAL A 449 2.66 -1.58 -9.45
CA VAL A 449 1.63 -1.69 -10.47
C VAL A 449 0.76 -2.91 -10.18
N THR A 450 -0.55 -2.72 -10.06
CA THR A 450 -1.50 -3.81 -9.80
C THR A 450 -2.30 -4.13 -11.06
N ILE A 451 -2.44 -5.42 -11.37
CA ILE A 451 -3.17 -5.94 -12.54
C ILE A 451 -4.60 -6.30 -12.14
N ASN A 452 -5.56 -5.94 -12.99
CA ASN A 452 -6.98 -6.26 -12.84
C ASN A 452 -7.26 -7.68 -13.35
N MET A 453 -7.18 -8.68 -12.46
CA MET A 453 -7.43 -10.07 -12.83
C MET A 453 -8.91 -10.37 -13.08
N ALA A 454 -9.83 -9.72 -12.37
CA ALA A 454 -11.27 -9.93 -12.54
C ALA A 454 -11.73 -9.66 -13.97
N ARG A 455 -11.22 -8.57 -14.57
CA ARG A 455 -11.49 -8.25 -15.98
C ARG A 455 -10.96 -9.30 -16.93
N LEU A 456 -9.76 -9.84 -16.68
CA LEU A 456 -9.20 -10.91 -17.50
C LEU A 456 -10.09 -12.15 -17.47
N GLY A 457 -10.59 -12.56 -16.31
CA GLY A 457 -11.53 -13.66 -16.19
C GLY A 457 -12.80 -13.44 -16.99
N TYR A 458 -13.36 -12.22 -16.98
CA TYR A 458 -14.56 -11.87 -17.73
C TYR A 458 -14.35 -11.90 -19.26
N LEU A 459 -13.22 -11.38 -19.74
CA LEU A 459 -12.93 -11.28 -21.17
C LEU A 459 -12.53 -12.61 -21.80
N TYR A 460 -11.96 -13.52 -21.03
CA TYR A 460 -11.41 -14.80 -21.51
C TYR A 460 -12.09 -16.00 -20.83
N LYS A 461 -13.45 -15.98 -20.81
CA LYS A 461 -14.27 -17.06 -20.24
C LYS A 461 -13.89 -18.41 -20.84
N ASN A 462 -13.53 -19.36 -19.98
CA ASN A 462 -13.12 -20.72 -20.34
C ASN A 462 -11.96 -20.82 -21.37
N ASP A 463 -11.21 -19.72 -21.57
CA ASP A 463 -10.04 -19.64 -22.46
C ASP A 463 -8.78 -19.32 -21.63
N TYR A 464 -8.19 -20.35 -21.04
CA TYR A 464 -7.02 -20.19 -20.18
C TYR A 464 -5.79 -19.68 -20.94
N GLU A 465 -5.56 -20.16 -22.16
CA GLU A 465 -4.43 -19.73 -22.99
C GLU A 465 -4.56 -18.25 -23.38
N GLY A 466 -5.75 -17.82 -23.79
CA GLY A 466 -6.07 -16.42 -24.08
C GLY A 466 -5.90 -15.52 -22.84
N LEU A 467 -6.29 -16.01 -21.65
CA LEU A 467 -6.09 -15.30 -20.37
C LEU A 467 -4.62 -15.08 -20.07
N ILE A 468 -3.78 -16.12 -20.18
CA ILE A 468 -2.34 -16.02 -19.91
C ILE A 468 -1.66 -15.08 -20.91
N GLN A 469 -1.98 -15.20 -22.20
CA GLN A 469 -1.43 -14.28 -23.22
C GLN A 469 -1.83 -12.82 -22.98
N ALA A 470 -3.04 -12.57 -22.47
CA ALA A 470 -3.48 -11.23 -22.11
C ALA A 470 -2.79 -10.74 -20.83
N LEU A 471 -2.58 -11.62 -19.86
CA LEU A 471 -1.80 -11.32 -18.65
C LEU A 471 -0.35 -10.95 -19.00
N ASP A 472 0.30 -11.69 -19.90
CA ASP A 472 1.68 -11.39 -20.34
C ASP A 472 1.78 -10.00 -20.97
N ARG A 473 0.81 -9.59 -21.79
CA ARG A 473 0.77 -8.23 -22.34
C ARG A 473 0.65 -7.16 -21.26
N LEU A 474 -0.14 -7.40 -20.20
CA LEU A 474 -0.25 -6.46 -19.07
C LEU A 474 1.01 -6.44 -18.22
N LEU A 475 1.70 -7.59 -18.08
CA LEU A 475 2.98 -7.69 -17.40
C LEU A 475 4.08 -6.90 -18.13
N GLU A 476 4.13 -6.97 -19.46
CA GLU A 476 5.05 -6.15 -20.26
C GLU A 476 4.79 -4.64 -20.06
N ILE A 477 3.52 -4.23 -20.01
CA ILE A 477 3.14 -2.84 -19.72
C ILE A 477 3.57 -2.46 -18.31
N ALA A 478 3.34 -3.31 -17.30
CA ALA A 478 3.74 -3.07 -15.92
C ALA A 478 5.27 -2.97 -15.78
N TYR A 479 6.02 -3.87 -16.42
CA TYR A 479 7.48 -3.84 -16.48
C TYR A 479 8.00 -2.52 -17.07
N SER A 480 7.53 -2.15 -18.27
CA SER A 480 7.92 -0.92 -18.94
C SER A 480 7.61 0.33 -18.09
N THR A 481 6.44 0.35 -17.44
CA THR A 481 6.02 1.43 -16.55
C THR A 481 6.96 1.56 -15.35
N LEU A 482 7.29 0.45 -14.68
CA LEU A 482 8.16 0.43 -13.50
C LEU A 482 9.61 0.82 -13.84
N GLU A 483 10.13 0.39 -15.00
CA GLU A 483 11.47 0.80 -15.46
C GLU A 483 11.53 2.30 -15.79
N LYS A 484 10.45 2.88 -16.34
CA LYS A 484 10.36 4.33 -16.55
C LYS A 484 10.29 5.09 -15.22
N LYS A 485 9.48 4.59 -14.25
CA LYS A 485 9.40 5.18 -12.91
C LYS A 485 10.78 5.16 -12.24
N ARG A 486 11.48 4.02 -12.28
CA ARG A 486 12.82 3.88 -11.69
C ARG A 486 13.81 4.89 -12.29
N ARG A 487 13.86 4.98 -13.60
CA ARG A 487 14.75 5.95 -14.29
C ARG A 487 14.41 7.39 -13.95
N PHE A 488 13.13 7.73 -13.92
CA PHE A 488 12.69 9.09 -13.58
C PHE A 488 13.03 9.42 -12.12
N VAL A 489 12.76 8.53 -11.18
CA VAL A 489 13.08 8.74 -9.75
C VAL A 489 14.59 8.85 -9.54
N GLN A 490 15.41 8.05 -10.27
CA GLN A 490 16.87 8.17 -10.24
C GLN A 490 17.35 9.53 -10.77
N ASP A 491 16.78 10.02 -11.88
CA ASP A 491 17.11 11.34 -12.42
C ASP A 491 16.77 12.47 -11.43
N MET A 492 15.63 12.37 -10.74
CA MET A 492 15.25 13.35 -9.70
C MET A 492 16.16 13.26 -8.47
N PHE A 493 16.58 12.06 -8.09
CA PHE A 493 17.56 11.84 -7.04
C PHE A 493 18.91 12.52 -7.40
N ASP A 494 19.41 12.31 -8.60
CA ASP A 494 20.68 12.87 -9.07
C ASP A 494 20.61 14.41 -9.16
N ARG A 495 19.44 14.97 -9.41
CA ARG A 495 19.18 16.43 -9.38
C ARG A 495 19.00 17.00 -7.96
N GLY A 496 18.97 16.15 -6.94
CA GLY A 496 18.86 16.58 -5.53
C GLY A 496 17.45 16.88 -5.06
N LEU A 497 16.41 16.31 -5.70
CA LEU A 497 15.01 16.47 -5.26
C LEU A 497 14.75 15.78 -3.92
N TYR A 498 15.56 14.75 -3.57
CA TYR A 498 15.42 13.94 -2.35
C TYR A 498 16.70 14.02 -1.49
N PRO A 499 16.97 15.16 -0.84
CA PRO A 499 18.25 15.39 -0.20
C PRO A 499 18.52 14.49 1.02
N TYR A 500 17.49 14.14 1.78
CA TYR A 500 17.63 13.23 2.92
C TYR A 500 17.74 11.77 2.45
N THR A 501 17.00 11.38 1.45
CA THR A 501 17.13 10.06 0.80
C THR A 501 18.55 9.89 0.25
N ALA A 502 19.10 10.90 -0.43
CA ALA A 502 20.46 10.87 -0.95
C ALA A 502 21.51 10.70 0.18
N ARG A 503 21.28 11.36 1.33
CA ARG A 503 22.18 11.27 2.48
C ARG A 503 22.18 9.88 3.14
N TYR A 504 20.99 9.29 3.37
CA TYR A 504 20.84 8.10 4.18
C TYR A 504 20.71 6.81 3.38
N LEU A 505 20.11 6.85 2.18
CA LEU A 505 19.93 5.68 1.34
C LEU A 505 21.08 5.46 0.35
N LYS A 506 21.65 6.54 -0.18
CA LYS A 506 22.76 6.60 -1.14
C LYS A 506 22.40 6.14 -2.55
N ASP A 507 21.60 5.10 -2.74
CA ASP A 507 21.14 4.60 -4.06
C ASP A 507 19.88 3.72 -3.92
N PHE A 508 19.29 3.32 -5.07
CA PHE A 508 18.07 2.50 -5.13
C PHE A 508 18.33 1.04 -5.52
N ARG A 509 19.57 0.54 -5.46
CA ARG A 509 19.91 -0.81 -5.93
C ARG A 509 19.16 -1.92 -5.21
N ASN A 510 18.80 -1.71 -3.95
CA ASN A 510 18.06 -2.66 -3.12
C ASN A 510 16.54 -2.41 -3.11
N HIS A 511 16.04 -1.49 -3.94
CA HIS A 511 14.61 -1.23 -4.04
C HIS A 511 13.98 -2.06 -5.13
N PHE A 512 12.87 -2.69 -4.79
CA PHE A 512 12.11 -3.53 -5.70
C PHE A 512 11.24 -2.69 -6.63
N SER A 513 11.02 -3.20 -7.82
CA SER A 513 9.89 -2.87 -8.70
C SER A 513 8.82 -3.90 -8.40
N THR A 514 7.64 -3.47 -7.95
CA THR A 514 6.62 -4.36 -7.39
C THR A 514 5.45 -4.51 -8.36
N ILE A 515 5.07 -5.75 -8.64
CA ILE A 515 3.84 -6.07 -9.36
C ILE A 515 2.86 -6.75 -8.41
N GLY A 516 1.63 -6.26 -8.38
CA GLY A 516 0.53 -6.81 -7.62
C GLY A 516 -0.60 -7.31 -8.50
N VAL A 517 -1.49 -8.08 -7.93
CA VAL A 517 -2.71 -8.58 -8.59
C VAL A 517 -3.92 -8.39 -7.70
N ASN A 518 -5.07 -8.08 -8.27
CA ASN A 518 -6.33 -7.95 -7.54
C ASN A 518 -7.46 -8.71 -8.24
N GLY A 519 -8.41 -9.20 -7.44
CA GLY A 519 -9.63 -9.83 -7.95
C GLY A 519 -9.44 -11.26 -8.46
N MET A 520 -8.55 -12.06 -7.84
CA MET A 520 -8.36 -13.46 -8.24
C MET A 520 -9.62 -14.30 -8.03
N ASN A 521 -10.36 -14.06 -6.94
CA ASN A 521 -11.64 -14.72 -6.71
C ASN A 521 -12.66 -14.37 -7.80
N GLU A 522 -12.81 -13.10 -8.14
CA GLU A 522 -13.73 -12.64 -9.17
C GLU A 522 -13.23 -13.03 -10.57
N MET A 523 -11.91 -13.16 -10.77
CA MET A 523 -11.36 -13.73 -12.00
C MET A 523 -11.88 -15.16 -12.21
N LEU A 524 -11.78 -16.03 -11.22
CA LEU A 524 -12.27 -17.41 -11.29
C LEU A 524 -13.78 -17.45 -11.55
N ARG A 525 -14.56 -16.68 -10.79
CA ARG A 525 -16.01 -16.62 -10.94
C ARG A 525 -16.43 -16.17 -12.36
N ASN A 526 -15.80 -15.12 -12.87
CA ASN A 526 -16.08 -14.64 -14.23
C ASN A 526 -15.57 -15.61 -15.30
N PHE A 527 -14.41 -16.22 -15.11
CA PHE A 527 -13.79 -17.19 -16.03
C PHE A 527 -14.65 -18.44 -16.19
N THR A 528 -15.20 -18.97 -15.09
CA THR A 528 -15.98 -20.20 -15.05
C THR A 528 -17.49 -19.97 -15.09
N GLU A 529 -17.94 -18.73 -15.36
CA GLU A 529 -19.37 -18.37 -15.34
C GLU A 529 -20.06 -18.70 -14.00
N ASP A 530 -19.36 -18.38 -12.89
CA ASP A 530 -19.77 -18.57 -11.49
C ASP A 530 -19.85 -20.04 -11.03
N ASN A 531 -19.23 -20.97 -11.76
CA ASN A 531 -19.19 -22.37 -11.35
C ASN A 531 -18.07 -22.68 -10.35
N GLU A 532 -17.03 -21.85 -10.26
CA GLU A 532 -15.87 -22.03 -9.39
C GLU A 532 -15.46 -20.71 -8.73
N ASN A 533 -14.79 -20.81 -7.61
CA ASN A 533 -14.22 -19.68 -6.88
C ASN A 533 -12.88 -20.09 -6.23
N ILE A 534 -12.27 -19.19 -5.45
CA ILE A 534 -10.95 -19.39 -4.85
C ILE A 534 -10.92 -20.42 -3.69
N SER A 535 -12.04 -20.94 -3.25
CA SER A 535 -12.12 -21.99 -2.22
C SER A 535 -12.22 -23.40 -2.81
N GLY A 536 -12.59 -23.53 -4.07
CA GLY A 536 -12.66 -24.80 -4.78
C GLY A 536 -11.29 -25.35 -5.17
N SER A 537 -11.12 -26.67 -5.22
CA SER A 537 -9.83 -27.28 -5.57
C SER A 537 -9.33 -26.87 -6.95
N TYR A 538 -10.20 -26.83 -7.94
CA TYR A 538 -9.88 -26.35 -9.28
C TYR A 538 -9.47 -24.87 -9.28
N GLY A 539 -10.20 -24.03 -8.55
CA GLY A 539 -9.89 -22.61 -8.41
C GLY A 539 -8.53 -22.38 -7.76
N ILE A 540 -8.24 -23.06 -6.65
CA ILE A 540 -6.95 -23.00 -5.97
C ILE A 540 -5.81 -23.42 -6.90
N ASP A 541 -5.94 -24.52 -7.64
CA ASP A 541 -4.91 -25.01 -8.55
C ASP A 541 -4.69 -24.05 -9.72
N MET A 542 -5.73 -23.47 -10.27
CA MET A 542 -5.62 -22.46 -11.33
C MET A 542 -4.90 -21.19 -10.82
N VAL A 543 -5.24 -20.71 -9.62
CA VAL A 543 -4.56 -19.54 -9.03
C VAL A 543 -3.10 -19.83 -8.70
N LYS A 544 -2.78 -21.05 -8.21
CA LYS A 544 -1.39 -21.46 -7.99
C LYS A 544 -0.59 -21.39 -9.29
N ASN A 545 -1.12 -21.94 -10.38
CA ASN A 545 -0.46 -21.91 -11.68
C ASN A 545 -0.23 -20.47 -12.19
N ILE A 546 -1.21 -19.59 -12.01
CA ILE A 546 -1.07 -18.16 -12.36
C ILE A 546 -0.01 -17.47 -11.49
N LEU A 547 -0.01 -17.71 -10.17
CA LEU A 547 0.99 -17.12 -9.28
C LEU A 547 2.41 -17.63 -9.57
N ASP A 548 2.56 -18.92 -9.90
CA ASP A 548 3.84 -19.48 -10.30
C ASP A 548 4.32 -18.88 -11.64
N HIS A 549 3.43 -18.72 -12.62
CA HIS A 549 3.73 -17.99 -13.87
C HIS A 549 4.18 -16.54 -13.61
N LEU A 550 3.46 -15.80 -12.75
CA LEU A 550 3.84 -14.46 -12.36
C LEU A 550 5.24 -14.40 -11.72
N ARG A 551 5.57 -15.36 -10.85
CA ARG A 551 6.92 -15.45 -10.24
C ARG A 551 8.01 -15.69 -11.26
N ASP A 552 7.76 -16.54 -12.26
CA ASP A 552 8.71 -16.78 -13.34
C ASP A 552 8.93 -15.52 -14.18
N GLN A 553 7.87 -14.76 -14.44
CA GLN A 553 7.98 -13.45 -15.10
C GLN A 553 8.78 -12.43 -14.26
N MET A 554 8.60 -12.40 -12.92
CA MET A 554 9.42 -11.53 -12.06
C MET A 554 10.91 -11.90 -12.15
N ARG A 555 11.23 -13.19 -12.19
CA ARG A 555 12.61 -13.66 -12.38
C ARG A 555 13.16 -13.23 -13.74
N PHE A 556 12.38 -13.38 -14.81
CA PHE A 556 12.77 -12.94 -16.14
C PHE A 556 13.04 -11.42 -16.18
N PHE A 557 12.18 -10.60 -15.59
CA PHE A 557 12.38 -9.14 -15.53
C PHE A 557 13.63 -8.75 -14.72
N GLN A 558 13.94 -9.49 -13.65
CA GLN A 558 15.19 -9.27 -12.91
C GLN A 558 16.44 -9.59 -13.75
N GLU A 559 16.41 -10.66 -14.52
CA GLU A 559 17.51 -11.07 -15.38
C GLU A 559 17.72 -10.06 -16.53
N GLU A 560 16.63 -9.58 -17.13
CA GLU A 560 16.68 -8.62 -18.24
C GLU A 560 17.15 -7.23 -17.79
N SER A 561 16.58 -6.69 -16.72
CA SER A 561 16.85 -5.31 -16.28
C SER A 561 18.04 -5.17 -15.34
N GLY A 562 18.44 -6.24 -14.64
CA GLY A 562 19.37 -6.19 -13.52
C GLY A 562 18.79 -5.56 -12.24
N ASN A 563 17.54 -5.14 -12.25
CA ASN A 563 16.81 -4.57 -11.10
C ASN A 563 16.08 -5.65 -10.31
N LEU A 564 15.72 -5.34 -9.07
CA LEU A 564 14.91 -6.24 -8.24
C LEU A 564 13.43 -6.14 -8.61
N TYR A 565 12.78 -7.29 -8.75
CA TYR A 565 11.34 -7.41 -8.95
C TYR A 565 10.74 -8.34 -7.89
N ASN A 566 9.54 -8.03 -7.44
CA ASN A 566 8.77 -8.92 -6.58
C ASN A 566 7.28 -8.92 -6.93
N LEU A 567 6.61 -10.01 -6.54
CA LEU A 567 5.16 -10.17 -6.62
C LEU A 567 4.57 -9.94 -5.23
N GLU A 568 3.67 -8.98 -5.09
CA GLU A 568 3.07 -8.59 -3.82
C GLU A 568 1.56 -8.81 -3.80
N ALA A 569 1.04 -9.32 -2.69
CA ALA A 569 -0.37 -9.27 -2.36
C ALA A 569 -0.71 -7.88 -1.80
N THR A 570 -0.73 -6.89 -2.67
CA THR A 570 -0.91 -5.49 -2.30
C THR A 570 -2.28 -5.27 -1.68
N PRO A 571 -2.40 -4.83 -0.42
CA PRO A 571 -3.68 -4.35 0.11
C PRO A 571 -3.98 -3.02 -0.54
N ALA A 572 -5.01 -2.99 -1.35
CA ALA A 572 -5.30 -1.85 -2.21
C ALA A 572 -6.81 -1.63 -2.33
N GLU A 573 -7.46 -1.31 -1.19
CA GLU A 573 -8.90 -1.12 -1.12
C GLU A 573 -9.40 -0.07 -2.13
N GLY A 574 -8.69 1.04 -2.25
CA GLY A 574 -8.99 2.06 -3.25
C GLY A 574 -8.88 1.55 -4.69
N THR A 575 -7.91 0.68 -4.96
CA THR A 575 -7.71 0.08 -6.29
C THR A 575 -8.80 -0.94 -6.61
N THR A 576 -9.17 -1.79 -5.64
CA THR A 576 -10.23 -2.79 -5.84
C THR A 576 -11.58 -2.13 -6.12
N TYR A 577 -11.91 -1.05 -5.38
CA TYR A 577 -13.09 -0.24 -5.62
C TYR A 577 -13.06 0.41 -7.01
N ARG A 578 -11.94 1.05 -7.37
CA ARG A 578 -11.77 1.69 -8.68
C ARG A 578 -11.95 0.70 -9.83
N PHE A 579 -11.28 -0.46 -9.77
CA PHE A 579 -11.41 -1.49 -10.79
C PHE A 579 -12.86 -1.97 -10.94
N ALA A 580 -13.51 -2.29 -9.83
CA ALA A 580 -14.89 -2.75 -9.83
C ALA A 580 -15.84 -1.70 -10.44
N LYS A 581 -15.68 -0.43 -10.08
CA LYS A 581 -16.50 0.68 -10.59
C LYS A 581 -16.30 0.88 -12.09
N GLU A 582 -15.05 0.89 -12.57
CA GLU A 582 -14.73 1.03 -13.99
C GLU A 582 -15.25 -0.15 -14.82
N ASP A 583 -15.10 -1.36 -14.29
CA ASP A 583 -15.58 -2.56 -14.97
C ASP A 583 -17.10 -2.61 -15.04
N LYS A 584 -17.80 -2.22 -13.96
CA LYS A 584 -19.27 -2.19 -13.96
C LYS A 584 -19.87 -1.25 -14.99
N LYS A 585 -19.20 -0.11 -15.21
CA LYS A 585 -19.61 0.83 -16.29
C LYS A 585 -19.47 0.23 -17.68
N ARG A 586 -18.41 -0.56 -17.92
CA ARG A 586 -18.08 -1.14 -19.24
C ARG A 586 -18.74 -2.48 -19.50
N TYR A 587 -18.86 -3.26 -18.45
CA TYR A 587 -19.34 -4.64 -18.46
C TYR A 587 -20.41 -4.82 -17.37
N PRO A 588 -21.66 -4.40 -17.60
CA PRO A 588 -22.70 -4.43 -16.57
C PRO A 588 -22.95 -5.82 -15.94
N GLU A 589 -22.58 -6.89 -16.66
CA GLU A 589 -22.77 -8.29 -16.22
C GLU A 589 -21.55 -8.88 -15.50
N ILE A 590 -20.44 -8.12 -15.36
CA ILE A 590 -19.25 -8.62 -14.67
C ILE A 590 -19.56 -8.92 -13.21
N LEU A 591 -19.14 -10.08 -12.74
CA LEU A 591 -19.31 -10.50 -11.35
C LEU A 591 -18.32 -9.77 -10.45
N GLN A 592 -18.83 -9.29 -9.33
CA GLN A 592 -18.11 -8.47 -8.36
C GLN A 592 -18.46 -8.92 -6.95
N ALA A 593 -17.76 -8.40 -5.95
CA ALA A 593 -18.13 -8.45 -4.55
C ALA A 593 -18.85 -7.15 -4.15
N GLY A 594 -19.59 -7.20 -3.03
CA GLY A 594 -20.37 -6.07 -2.55
C GLY A 594 -21.66 -5.85 -3.33
N GLU A 595 -22.43 -4.85 -2.92
CA GLU A 595 -23.74 -4.51 -3.53
C GLU A 595 -23.90 -3.00 -3.71
N GLY A 596 -24.71 -2.61 -4.70
CA GLY A 596 -25.06 -1.22 -4.95
C GLY A 596 -23.88 -0.32 -5.27
N GLU A 597 -23.64 0.69 -4.46
CA GLU A 597 -22.50 1.60 -4.61
C GLU A 597 -21.23 1.10 -3.92
N HIS A 598 -21.31 0.06 -3.11
CA HIS A 598 -20.20 -0.52 -2.34
C HIS A 598 -19.60 -1.76 -3.02
N ILE A 599 -19.49 -1.72 -4.35
CA ILE A 599 -18.88 -2.77 -5.15
C ILE A 599 -17.36 -2.71 -5.06
N TYR A 600 -16.72 -3.88 -5.01
CA TYR A 600 -15.26 -4.01 -4.99
C TYR A 600 -14.82 -5.36 -5.56
N TYR A 601 -13.53 -5.54 -5.75
CA TYR A 601 -12.91 -6.84 -5.98
C TYR A 601 -12.17 -7.30 -4.73
N THR A 602 -12.16 -8.59 -4.49
CA THR A 602 -11.38 -9.17 -3.38
C THR A 602 -9.90 -8.87 -3.58
N ASN A 603 -9.21 -8.44 -2.51
CA ASN A 603 -7.79 -8.15 -2.56
C ASN A 603 -6.99 -9.38 -2.96
N SER A 604 -6.11 -9.23 -3.93
CA SER A 604 -5.13 -10.21 -4.38
C SER A 604 -5.73 -11.62 -4.57
N SER A 605 -5.23 -12.62 -3.89
CA SER A 605 -5.76 -13.99 -3.83
C SER A 605 -6.40 -14.33 -2.48
N GLN A 606 -6.89 -13.32 -1.75
CA GLN A 606 -7.58 -13.50 -0.48
C GLN A 606 -8.94 -14.19 -0.67
N LEU A 607 -9.45 -14.77 0.41
CA LEU A 607 -10.85 -15.21 0.47
C LEU A 607 -11.79 -14.00 0.50
N PRO A 608 -12.99 -14.12 -0.05
CA PRO A 608 -14.02 -13.10 0.12
C PRO A 608 -14.29 -12.81 1.59
N VAL A 609 -14.62 -11.56 1.90
CA VAL A 609 -15.02 -11.18 3.27
C VAL A 609 -16.22 -12.02 3.69
N SER A 610 -16.20 -12.52 4.91
CA SER A 610 -17.24 -13.40 5.48
C SER A 610 -17.41 -14.75 4.76
N PHE A 611 -16.37 -15.22 4.08
CA PHE A 611 -16.41 -16.55 3.45
C PHE A 611 -16.54 -17.66 4.51
N THR A 612 -15.77 -17.58 5.57
CA THR A 612 -15.80 -18.54 6.68
C THR A 612 -15.53 -17.84 8.01
N ASP A 613 -16.14 -18.38 9.06
CA ASP A 613 -15.91 -17.97 10.45
C ASP A 613 -14.83 -18.83 11.14
N ASP A 614 -14.38 -19.89 10.46
CA ASP A 614 -13.31 -20.75 10.96
C ASP A 614 -11.93 -20.26 10.45
N PRO A 615 -11.08 -19.70 11.34
CA PRO A 615 -9.76 -19.23 10.98
C PRO A 615 -8.85 -20.33 10.46
N PHE A 616 -9.03 -21.59 10.86
CA PHE A 616 -8.20 -22.73 10.40
C PHE A 616 -8.62 -23.17 8.99
N GLU A 617 -9.89 -23.08 8.62
CA GLU A 617 -10.32 -23.26 7.24
C GLU A 617 -9.72 -22.19 6.36
N ALA A 618 -9.78 -20.91 6.74
CA ALA A 618 -9.17 -19.81 6.00
C ALA A 618 -7.65 -20.01 5.83
N LEU A 619 -6.95 -20.42 6.89
CA LEU A 619 -5.52 -20.72 6.86
C LEU A 619 -5.20 -21.85 5.89
N SER A 620 -5.97 -22.94 5.92
CA SER A 620 -5.75 -24.12 5.08
C SER A 620 -5.91 -23.80 3.59
N LEU A 621 -6.89 -22.94 3.23
CA LEU A 621 -7.13 -22.49 1.86
C LEU A 621 -6.08 -21.48 1.37
N GLN A 622 -5.51 -20.69 2.27
CA GLN A 622 -4.61 -19.60 1.93
C GLN A 622 -3.12 -19.93 2.04
N ASP A 623 -2.74 -20.96 2.81
CA ASP A 623 -1.32 -21.27 3.10
C ASP A 623 -0.47 -21.38 1.83
N GLU A 624 -0.89 -22.21 0.87
CA GLU A 624 -0.14 -22.39 -0.37
C GLU A 624 -0.16 -21.17 -1.30
N LEU A 625 -1.23 -20.39 -1.30
CA LEU A 625 -1.35 -19.19 -2.12
C LEU A 625 -0.46 -18.08 -1.58
N GLN A 626 -0.50 -17.82 -0.27
CA GLN A 626 0.28 -16.76 0.36
C GLN A 626 1.79 -17.01 0.28
N CYS A 627 2.23 -18.27 0.32
CA CYS A 627 3.64 -18.63 0.17
C CYS A 627 4.20 -18.39 -1.24
N ARG A 628 3.36 -18.13 -2.24
CA ARG A 628 3.80 -17.85 -3.62
C ARG A 628 4.16 -16.40 -3.88
N TYR A 629 3.76 -15.49 -3.01
CA TYR A 629 4.20 -14.10 -3.10
C TYR A 629 5.66 -13.97 -2.67
N THR A 630 6.43 -13.22 -3.46
CA THR A 630 7.86 -12.95 -3.19
C THR A 630 8.08 -11.57 -2.56
N GLY A 631 7.04 -10.77 -2.54
CA GLY A 631 6.94 -9.50 -1.83
C GLY A 631 6.05 -9.59 -0.61
N GLY A 632 5.43 -8.48 -0.24
CA GLY A 632 4.53 -8.43 0.91
C GLY A 632 3.24 -9.22 0.72
N THR A 633 2.85 -9.92 1.76
CA THR A 633 1.52 -10.53 1.86
C THR A 633 1.08 -10.55 3.32
N VAL A 634 -0.21 -10.58 3.59
CA VAL A 634 -0.75 -10.76 4.94
C VAL A 634 -2.07 -11.50 4.88
N LEU A 635 -2.26 -12.43 5.78
CA LEU A 635 -3.58 -12.98 6.06
C LEU A 635 -4.16 -12.28 7.30
N HIS A 636 -5.26 -11.58 7.10
CA HIS A 636 -6.07 -11.03 8.19
C HIS A 636 -7.04 -12.10 8.70
N LEU A 637 -6.83 -12.53 9.92
CA LEU A 637 -7.75 -13.42 10.60
C LEU A 637 -8.80 -12.56 11.32
N TYR A 638 -9.92 -12.36 10.67
CA TYR A 638 -11.07 -11.68 11.27
C TYR A 638 -11.75 -12.61 12.25
N MET A 639 -11.85 -12.15 13.49
CA MET A 639 -12.47 -12.92 14.57
C MET A 639 -13.90 -12.41 14.77
N ASN A 640 -14.90 -13.25 14.48
CA ASN A 640 -16.29 -12.91 14.71
C ASN A 640 -16.65 -12.87 16.21
N GLU A 641 -15.83 -13.55 17.03
CA GLU A 641 -15.96 -13.52 18.47
C GLU A 641 -14.73 -12.85 19.12
N ARG A 642 -14.97 -12.20 20.23
CA ARG A 642 -13.90 -11.63 21.04
C ARG A 642 -13.04 -12.75 21.60
N LEU A 643 -11.74 -12.70 21.40
CA LEU A 643 -10.80 -13.61 22.05
C LEU A 643 -10.92 -13.44 23.58
N SER A 644 -11.11 -14.56 24.29
CA SER A 644 -11.41 -14.56 25.71
C SER A 644 -10.27 -14.02 26.58
N SER A 645 -9.02 -14.13 26.11
CA SER A 645 -7.82 -13.67 26.83
C SER A 645 -6.61 -13.56 25.91
N GLY A 646 -5.57 -12.85 26.36
CA GLY A 646 -4.25 -12.86 25.72
C GLY A 646 -3.63 -14.27 25.64
N GLU A 647 -3.89 -15.13 26.64
CA GLU A 647 -3.41 -16.51 26.62
C GLU A 647 -4.03 -17.33 25.49
N ALA A 648 -5.35 -17.18 25.25
CA ALA A 648 -6.03 -17.81 24.13
C ALA A 648 -5.48 -17.30 22.79
N CYS A 649 -5.25 -15.99 22.67
CA CYS A 649 -4.62 -15.38 21.50
C CYS A 649 -3.21 -15.94 21.27
N ARG A 650 -2.38 -16.01 22.31
CA ARG A 650 -1.03 -16.60 22.25
C ARG A 650 -1.06 -18.04 21.76
N ALA A 651 -1.93 -18.87 22.34
CA ALA A 651 -2.08 -20.27 21.96
C ALA A 651 -2.48 -20.41 20.49
N MET A 652 -3.41 -19.58 20.02
CA MET A 652 -3.86 -19.55 18.64
C MET A 652 -2.73 -19.13 17.69
N VAL A 653 -2.07 -18.00 17.93
CA VAL A 653 -0.97 -17.50 17.08
C VAL A 653 0.19 -18.50 17.04
N LYS A 654 0.56 -19.07 18.20
CA LYS A 654 1.59 -20.11 18.28
C LYS A 654 1.23 -21.34 17.45
N ASN A 655 -0.03 -21.80 17.56
CA ASN A 655 -0.49 -22.95 16.78
C ASN A 655 -0.46 -22.68 15.27
N ILE A 656 -0.89 -21.50 14.86
CA ILE A 656 -0.85 -21.07 13.45
C ILE A 656 0.57 -21.05 12.93
N ILE A 657 1.47 -20.33 13.58
CA ILE A 657 2.85 -20.15 13.12
C ILE A 657 3.63 -21.48 13.09
N THR A 658 3.29 -22.39 13.99
CA THR A 658 3.96 -23.71 14.06
C THR A 658 3.47 -24.69 12.97
N ASN A 659 2.19 -24.59 12.57
CA ASN A 659 1.57 -25.58 11.69
C ASN A 659 1.37 -25.09 10.24
N PHE A 660 1.42 -23.76 10.00
CA PHE A 660 1.25 -23.17 8.68
C PHE A 660 2.51 -22.40 8.26
N ARG A 661 2.69 -22.26 6.95
CA ARG A 661 3.85 -21.59 6.35
C ARG A 661 3.60 -20.14 5.98
N LEU A 662 2.37 -19.65 6.18
CA LEU A 662 2.02 -18.26 5.83
C LEU A 662 3.09 -17.29 6.35
N PRO A 663 3.63 -16.43 5.48
CA PRO A 663 4.76 -15.58 5.85
C PRO A 663 4.38 -14.49 6.87
N TYR A 664 3.10 -14.06 6.88
CA TYR A 664 2.69 -12.89 7.64
C TYR A 664 1.21 -12.95 7.99
N ILE A 665 0.91 -12.86 9.27
CA ILE A 665 -0.47 -12.92 9.78
C ILE A 665 -0.76 -11.77 10.74
N THR A 666 -2.02 -11.41 10.85
CA THR A 666 -2.54 -10.58 11.93
C THR A 666 -3.88 -11.11 12.40
N VAL A 667 -4.16 -10.93 13.68
CA VAL A 667 -5.45 -11.26 14.29
C VAL A 667 -6.20 -9.95 14.46
N THR A 668 -7.35 -9.83 13.82
CA THR A 668 -8.16 -8.62 13.84
C THR A 668 -9.43 -8.91 14.66
N PRO A 669 -9.52 -8.40 15.90
CA PRO A 669 -10.72 -8.57 16.72
C PRO A 669 -11.87 -7.75 16.14
N THR A 670 -13.10 -8.18 16.41
CA THR A 670 -14.31 -7.44 16.05
C THR A 670 -14.37 -6.12 16.82
N PHE A 671 -14.76 -5.06 16.14
CA PHE A 671 -14.98 -3.74 16.72
C PHE A 671 -16.15 -3.01 16.07
N SER A 672 -16.77 -2.13 16.82
CA SER A 672 -17.81 -1.22 16.34
C SER A 672 -17.29 0.23 16.36
N ILE A 673 -17.80 1.07 15.45
CA ILE A 673 -17.46 2.50 15.42
C ILE A 673 -18.72 3.31 15.77
N CYS A 674 -18.67 4.03 16.89
CA CYS A 674 -19.70 4.99 17.24
C CYS A 674 -19.36 6.38 16.67
N PRO A 675 -20.30 7.08 16.00
CA PRO A 675 -20.04 8.43 15.49
C PRO A 675 -19.67 9.45 16.59
N HIS A 676 -20.06 9.22 17.83
CA HIS A 676 -19.81 10.12 18.97
C HIS A 676 -18.64 9.68 19.85
N HIS A 677 -18.43 8.36 20.02
CA HIS A 677 -17.44 7.80 20.95
C HIS A 677 -16.29 7.06 20.22
N GLY A 678 -16.29 7.04 18.90
CA GLY A 678 -15.25 6.41 18.09
C GLY A 678 -15.20 4.90 18.25
N TYR A 679 -13.99 4.35 18.40
CA TYR A 679 -13.72 2.92 18.47
C TYR A 679 -14.28 2.28 19.75
N LEU A 680 -14.96 1.16 19.57
CA LEU A 680 -15.51 0.32 20.64
C LEU A 680 -15.10 -1.13 20.36
N SER A 681 -14.35 -1.74 21.27
CA SER A 681 -13.94 -3.15 21.15
C SER A 681 -15.15 -4.07 21.34
N GLY A 682 -15.43 -4.89 20.32
CA GLY A 682 -16.58 -5.80 20.27
C GLY A 682 -17.65 -5.37 19.27
N GLU A 683 -18.60 -6.25 19.03
CA GLU A 683 -19.75 -5.99 18.19
C GLU A 683 -20.89 -5.40 19.04
N TYR A 684 -21.33 -4.21 18.67
CA TYR A 684 -22.42 -3.52 19.35
C TYR A 684 -23.42 -3.01 18.32
N GLU A 685 -24.67 -3.38 18.47
CA GLU A 685 -25.77 -2.84 17.69
C GLU A 685 -26.02 -1.37 18.04
N PHE A 686 -25.86 -1.02 19.33
CA PHE A 686 -25.94 0.34 19.87
C PHE A 686 -24.72 0.64 20.72
N CYS A 687 -24.29 1.90 20.72
CA CYS A 687 -23.13 2.31 21.51
C CYS A 687 -23.42 2.32 23.02
N PRO A 688 -22.79 1.47 23.85
CA PRO A 688 -23.05 1.45 25.30
C PRO A 688 -22.71 2.79 25.98
N LYS A 689 -21.71 3.53 25.48
CA LYS A 689 -21.41 4.85 26.03
C LYS A 689 -22.50 5.90 25.71
N CYS A 690 -23.14 5.81 24.54
CA CYS A 690 -24.30 6.64 24.23
C CYS A 690 -25.47 6.30 25.16
N ASP A 691 -25.71 5.01 25.40
CA ASP A 691 -26.80 4.54 26.27
C ASP A 691 -26.58 4.99 27.71
N GLU A 692 -25.35 4.90 28.25
CA GLU A 692 -25.02 5.41 29.59
C GLU A 692 -25.24 6.93 29.68
N GLN A 693 -24.89 7.71 28.65
CA GLN A 693 -25.16 9.14 28.63
C GLN A 693 -26.64 9.47 28.59
N ILE A 694 -27.41 8.71 27.81
CA ILE A 694 -28.85 8.87 27.75
C ILE A 694 -29.47 8.56 29.14
N VAL A 695 -29.10 7.43 29.74
CA VAL A 695 -29.58 7.03 31.09
C VAL A 695 -29.23 8.10 32.14
N SER A 696 -27.98 8.59 32.12
CA SER A 696 -27.56 9.63 33.09
C SER A 696 -28.32 10.95 32.92
N GLN A 697 -28.63 11.34 31.67
CA GLN A 697 -29.46 12.53 31.40
C GLN A 697 -30.93 12.37 31.90
N TYR A 698 -31.47 11.16 31.82
CA TYR A 698 -32.81 10.88 32.35
C TYR A 698 -32.83 10.88 33.88
N GLN A 699 -31.82 10.29 34.53
CA GLN A 699 -31.70 10.30 36.01
C GLN A 699 -31.50 11.69 36.60
N HIS A 700 -30.78 12.59 35.88
CA HIS A 700 -30.67 14.00 36.27
C HIS A 700 -31.96 14.80 36.11
N LYS A 701 -32.84 14.40 35.17
CA LYS A 701 -34.14 15.05 34.97
C LYS A 701 -35.21 14.60 36.00
N GLU A 702 -35.07 13.40 36.54
CA GLU A 702 -35.97 12.91 37.59
C GLU A 702 -35.59 13.46 38.99
N ASN A 703 -34.36 13.92 39.20
CA ASN A 703 -33.86 14.48 40.43
C ASN A 703 -33.84 16.02 40.47
N ALA A 704 -34.28 16.70 39.39
CA ALA A 704 -34.45 18.15 39.29
C ALA A 704 -35.94 18.54 39.27
#